data_0c80bb941ce3c714148b07e5e01bc803
#
_entry.id   0c80bb941ce3c714148b07e5e01bc803
#
_cell.length_a   1.000
_cell.length_b   1.000
_cell.length_c   1.000
_cell.angle_alpha   90.00
_cell.angle_beta   90.00
_cell.angle_gamma   90.00
#
_symmetry.space_group_name_H-M   'P 1'
#
loop_
_entity.id
_entity.type
_entity.pdbx_description
1 polymer ?
#
loop_
_entity_poly.entity_id
_entity_poly.type
_entity_poly.pdbx_seq_one_letter_code
_entity_poly.pdbx_strand_id
1 'polypeptide(L)'
;MSGAGPPGAVPPTVEHERLAGLHGDLSSWRRWGPYVSDRSWGTVREDYSPDGAAWDYFPHDLARSKAYRWGEDGLAGFCDRYQVLCFALALWNERDPILKERLFGLVPSEGNHGEDVKECYFFLDATPTHSYQKWLYKYPQRAFPYEQLLEENRARQAGGPEFELMDTGVFDDDRYFDVFVEYAKADPEDLAIRVTVWNRGPEPAPLRVLPHLWFRNTWAWGPQPGPTPVIRAGPAGAGFVSLVADDTTAEPLRNLPIPYRLGPRHLYLEDAGELLFTDNETNAPRVLGPWAQSRSAWVKDAFHRQVVDGETASNPAHRGTKACGHFRTLVPAGGSITLRLRLTAQERADPLADVDAIVESRRRDADAFYEAVHPPGATPDERLVQRQALAGLLWSKQIYLFDVQAWLAGDNPVWPPPASRATVRNVHWRHLNSMRILSMPDKWEYPWFAAWDLAFQCVPMTLVDPAFAKEQLWLLLFEQFLHPSGQIPAYEWEFSDLNPPVHAWAVWRVYNMDRIRTGRADREFLEKCFHKLLMNFAWWINKVDREGNNVFEGGFLGLDNITVVDRSHDLPGGAWLEQSDATGWMGMFCLNLMRIALELALENRAYEGLATKFFQHYMYVGAAMKNMGNRHYSLWDEEDGFFYDVLRFPDGRFEKFRVRSLVGLIPLYAVERLEERWIAPFLEFRANLDWFLNNKKHVVQDVCYALQRDGQTVHVLAIVDAAQTRRILARALDADEFASPWGLRSLSRTHAREPFRFHDREVRYEPAEAEARIKGGNSNWRGPVWFPTTFLMIETLRKLGTAYGPDFTVPAQGDEGPSRSLWEVAEDMA
;
A
#
# COMPACT_ATOMS: atom_id res chain seq x y z
N MET A 1 15.31 -2.04 -39.75
CA MET A 1 16.07 -3.25 -39.46
C MET A 1 15.52 -3.80 -38.17
N SER A 2 14.89 -4.95 -38.19
CA SER A 2 14.31 -5.65 -37.04
C SER A 2 15.46 -6.10 -36.12
N GLY A 3 15.67 -5.39 -35.03
CA GLY A 3 16.65 -5.77 -34.00
C GLY A 3 16.16 -7.03 -33.27
N ALA A 4 16.90 -8.12 -33.40
CA ALA A 4 16.75 -9.29 -32.54
C ALA A 4 17.00 -8.83 -31.08
N GLY A 5 16.05 -9.11 -30.19
CA GLY A 5 16.20 -8.90 -28.75
C GLY A 5 17.39 -9.69 -28.17
N PRO A 6 17.84 -9.39 -26.94
CA PRO A 6 18.93 -10.12 -26.31
C PRO A 6 18.65 -11.63 -26.30
N PRO A 7 19.69 -12.48 -26.43
CA PRO A 7 19.49 -13.93 -26.44
C PRO A 7 18.87 -14.40 -25.13
N GLY A 8 17.68 -15.01 -25.21
CA GLY A 8 16.88 -15.48 -24.08
C GLY A 8 15.63 -14.65 -23.78
N ALA A 9 15.34 -13.60 -24.55
CA ALA A 9 14.10 -12.85 -24.37
C ALA A 9 12.88 -13.71 -24.75
N VAL A 10 12.00 -13.96 -23.80
CA VAL A 10 10.70 -14.58 -24.05
C VAL A 10 9.91 -13.66 -24.98
N PRO A 11 9.28 -14.20 -26.06
CA PRO A 11 8.51 -13.37 -26.97
C PRO A 11 7.35 -12.67 -26.23
N PRO A 12 7.02 -11.43 -26.62
CA PRO A 12 5.92 -10.69 -25.97
C PRO A 12 4.61 -11.45 -26.14
N THR A 13 3.86 -11.54 -25.03
CA THR A 13 2.54 -12.16 -25.00
C THR A 13 1.45 -11.14 -25.38
N VAL A 14 0.22 -11.60 -25.62
CA VAL A 14 -0.92 -10.71 -25.91
C VAL A 14 -1.14 -9.67 -24.81
N GLU A 15 -0.88 -10.01 -23.55
CA GLU A 15 -0.98 -9.04 -22.45
C GLU A 15 0.13 -7.98 -22.52
N HIS A 16 1.33 -8.32 -22.95
CA HIS A 16 2.39 -7.33 -23.21
C HIS A 16 2.02 -6.38 -24.37
N GLU A 17 1.32 -6.89 -25.39
CA GLU A 17 0.82 -6.06 -26.50
C GLU A 17 -0.25 -5.07 -26.01
N ARG A 18 -1.18 -5.52 -25.14
CA ARG A 18 -2.16 -4.64 -24.48
C ARG A 18 -1.47 -3.55 -23.66
N LEU A 19 -0.45 -3.91 -22.89
CA LEU A 19 0.35 -2.96 -22.11
C LEU A 19 1.06 -1.94 -23.01
N ALA A 20 1.66 -2.37 -24.11
CA ALA A 20 2.34 -1.48 -25.05
C ALA A 20 1.40 -0.51 -25.75
N GLY A 21 0.12 -0.87 -25.91
CA GLY A 21 -0.93 -0.03 -26.45
C GLY A 21 -1.51 1.02 -25.48
N LEU A 22 -1.02 1.05 -24.23
CA LEU A 22 -1.50 1.98 -23.20
C LEU A 22 -0.82 3.34 -23.36
N HIS A 23 -1.54 4.33 -23.88
CA HIS A 23 -1.08 5.71 -23.97
C HIS A 23 -1.96 6.64 -23.12
N GLY A 24 -1.37 7.17 -22.04
CA GLY A 24 -1.99 8.19 -21.18
C GLY A 24 -3.18 7.70 -20.34
N ASP A 25 -3.77 8.64 -19.63
CA ASP A 25 -4.86 8.44 -18.65
C ASP A 25 -6.15 7.86 -19.23
N LEU A 26 -6.38 8.01 -20.52
CA LEU A 26 -7.58 7.51 -21.22
C LEU A 26 -7.35 6.16 -21.90
N SER A 27 -6.28 5.46 -21.53
CA SER A 27 -6.00 4.14 -22.09
C SER A 27 -7.21 3.23 -21.90
N SER A 28 -7.71 2.73 -23.02
CA SER A 28 -8.97 2.01 -23.08
C SER A 28 -8.99 0.78 -22.14
N TRP A 29 -7.92 -0.02 -22.09
CA TRP A 29 -7.86 -1.23 -21.27
C TRP A 29 -7.88 -0.95 -19.76
N ARG A 30 -7.33 0.18 -19.27
CA ARG A 30 -7.34 0.56 -17.87
C ARG A 30 -8.56 1.40 -17.46
N ARG A 31 -9.50 1.62 -18.38
CA ARG A 31 -10.70 2.39 -18.07
C ARG A 31 -11.55 1.73 -16.99
N TRP A 32 -11.61 0.41 -17.00
CA TRP A 32 -12.30 -0.40 -16.01
C TRP A 32 -11.30 -1.22 -15.22
N GLY A 33 -11.45 -1.29 -13.89
CA GLY A 33 -10.55 -2.01 -13.01
C GLY A 33 -11.05 -2.13 -11.57
N PRO A 34 -10.27 -2.75 -10.69
CA PRO A 34 -10.63 -3.02 -9.30
C PRO A 34 -10.46 -1.77 -8.41
N TYR A 35 -10.94 -0.61 -8.86
CA TYR A 35 -10.65 0.66 -8.22
C TYR A 35 -11.61 1.02 -7.08
N VAL A 36 -12.45 0.08 -6.64
CA VAL A 36 -13.37 0.19 -5.49
C VAL A 36 -12.70 -0.38 -4.26
N SER A 37 -12.81 0.30 -3.11
CA SER A 37 -12.33 -0.22 -1.83
C SER A 37 -13.20 -1.38 -1.34
N ASP A 38 -12.63 -2.25 -0.52
CA ASP A 38 -13.43 -3.25 0.21
C ASP A 38 -14.11 -2.59 1.43
N ARG A 39 -13.57 -1.45 1.86
CA ARG A 39 -14.11 -0.56 2.89
C ARG A 39 -13.67 0.90 2.66
N SER A 40 -14.54 1.88 2.98
CA SER A 40 -14.25 3.32 2.84
C SER A 40 -14.53 4.16 4.08
N TRP A 41 -15.28 3.66 5.05
CA TRP A 41 -15.83 4.49 6.13
C TRP A 41 -14.81 4.98 7.16
N GLY A 42 -13.67 4.30 7.33
CA GLY A 42 -12.66 4.65 8.30
C GLY A 42 -11.59 5.65 7.81
N THR A 43 -11.81 6.33 6.68
CA THR A 43 -10.80 7.26 6.13
C THR A 43 -10.99 8.69 6.63
N VAL A 44 -9.89 9.47 6.68
CA VAL A 44 -9.94 10.92 6.98
C VAL A 44 -10.93 11.65 6.09
N ARG A 45 -11.01 11.28 4.82
CA ARG A 45 -11.89 11.92 3.83
C ARG A 45 -13.37 11.83 4.19
N GLU A 46 -13.79 10.76 4.84
CA GLU A 46 -15.17 10.53 5.28
C GLU A 46 -15.39 10.84 6.76
N ASP A 47 -14.37 11.34 7.47
CA ASP A 47 -14.48 11.72 8.88
C ASP A 47 -15.11 13.10 9.04
N TYR A 48 -16.25 13.11 9.71
CA TYR A 48 -16.99 14.31 10.09
C TYR A 48 -17.12 14.44 11.62
N SER A 49 -16.31 13.68 12.38
CA SER A 49 -16.27 13.77 13.83
C SER A 49 -15.73 15.12 14.32
N PRO A 50 -16.09 15.58 15.53
CA PRO A 50 -15.60 16.84 16.09
C PRO A 50 -14.12 16.79 16.52
N ASP A 51 -13.59 15.62 16.79
CA ASP A 51 -12.28 15.36 17.38
C ASP A 51 -11.26 14.72 16.40
N GLY A 52 -11.71 14.36 15.19
CA GLY A 52 -10.85 13.76 14.19
C GLY A 52 -10.61 12.26 14.39
N ALA A 53 -11.52 11.56 15.09
CA ALA A 53 -11.45 10.11 15.32
C ALA A 53 -11.95 9.31 14.12
N ALA A 54 -11.26 9.39 12.99
CA ALA A 54 -11.71 8.82 11.72
C ALA A 54 -11.96 7.30 11.79
N TRP A 55 -11.18 6.57 12.57
CA TRP A 55 -11.33 5.13 12.69
C TRP A 55 -12.53 4.70 13.52
N ASP A 56 -12.95 5.51 14.49
CA ASP A 56 -14.11 5.22 15.36
C ASP A 56 -15.41 5.87 14.88
N TYR A 57 -15.30 6.89 14.02
CA TYR A 57 -16.42 7.74 13.65
C TYR A 57 -17.57 7.00 12.99
N PHE A 58 -17.25 5.96 12.20
CA PHE A 58 -18.24 5.33 11.34
C PHE A 58 -18.18 3.80 11.41
N PRO A 59 -18.92 3.15 12.34
CA PRO A 59 -18.91 1.70 12.51
C PRO A 59 -19.56 0.98 11.31
N HIS A 60 -19.26 -0.30 11.15
CA HIS A 60 -19.77 -1.16 10.07
C HIS A 60 -21.30 -1.13 9.94
N ASP A 61 -22.01 -1.10 11.05
CA ASP A 61 -23.49 -1.10 11.06
C ASP A 61 -24.10 0.09 10.32
N LEU A 62 -23.45 1.27 10.37
CA LEU A 62 -23.94 2.48 9.70
C LEU A 62 -23.45 2.60 8.24
N ALA A 63 -22.41 1.87 7.86
CA ALA A 63 -21.79 1.95 6.53
C ALA A 63 -22.76 1.61 5.39
N ARG A 64 -23.71 0.68 5.61
CA ARG A 64 -24.72 0.33 4.61
C ARG A 64 -25.73 1.45 4.35
N SER A 65 -25.90 2.37 5.32
CA SER A 65 -26.93 3.43 5.27
C SER A 65 -26.41 4.81 4.85
N LYS A 66 -25.09 5.02 4.87
CA LYS A 66 -24.46 6.29 4.47
C LYS A 66 -23.94 6.24 3.02
N ALA A 67 -24.33 7.21 2.19
CA ALA A 67 -23.67 7.45 0.91
C ALA A 67 -22.35 8.19 1.16
N TYR A 68 -21.27 7.73 0.52
CA TYR A 68 -19.94 8.33 0.65
C TYR A 68 -19.73 9.50 -0.31
N ARG A 69 -18.87 10.43 0.09
CA ARG A 69 -18.46 11.58 -0.73
C ARG A 69 -17.24 11.25 -1.60
N TRP A 70 -16.24 10.63 -0.98
CA TRP A 70 -14.88 10.54 -1.51
C TRP A 70 -14.48 9.14 -1.98
N GLY A 71 -15.41 8.20 -2.00
CA GLY A 71 -15.12 6.84 -2.42
C GLY A 71 -16.37 5.99 -2.48
N GLU A 72 -16.19 4.70 -2.74
CA GLU A 72 -17.22 3.65 -2.66
C GLU A 72 -16.59 2.37 -2.15
N ASP A 73 -17.40 1.47 -1.60
CA ASP A 73 -16.96 0.15 -1.15
C ASP A 73 -17.86 -0.99 -1.64
N GLY A 74 -17.30 -2.20 -1.71
CA GLY A 74 -18.06 -3.39 -2.09
C GLY A 74 -17.19 -4.62 -2.32
N LEU A 75 -17.76 -5.81 -2.12
CA LEU A 75 -17.10 -7.09 -2.31
C LEU A 75 -16.72 -7.32 -3.78
N ALA A 76 -15.46 -7.67 -4.02
CA ALA A 76 -14.92 -7.83 -5.37
C ALA A 76 -15.18 -6.60 -6.26
N GLY A 77 -15.14 -5.40 -5.70
CA GLY A 77 -15.54 -4.16 -6.37
C GLY A 77 -14.78 -3.87 -7.66
N PHE A 78 -15.52 -3.42 -8.68
CA PHE A 78 -14.99 -3.07 -9.99
C PHE A 78 -15.68 -1.81 -10.51
N CYS A 79 -14.95 -0.85 -11.09
CA CYS A 79 -15.55 0.38 -11.60
C CYS A 79 -14.74 0.98 -12.76
N ASP A 80 -15.29 2.03 -13.37
CA ASP A 80 -14.51 2.87 -14.27
C ASP A 80 -13.46 3.69 -13.49
N ARG A 81 -12.43 4.17 -14.18
CA ARG A 81 -11.27 4.83 -13.57
C ARG A 81 -11.55 6.07 -12.73
N TYR A 82 -12.74 6.65 -12.84
CA TYR A 82 -13.17 7.80 -12.05
C TYR A 82 -14.29 7.47 -11.06
N GLN A 83 -14.59 6.16 -10.95
CA GLN A 83 -15.61 5.64 -10.03
C GLN A 83 -16.97 6.33 -10.25
N VAL A 84 -17.35 6.52 -11.52
CA VAL A 84 -18.69 7.03 -11.86
C VAL A 84 -19.72 5.94 -11.73
N LEU A 85 -19.42 4.74 -12.28
CA LEU A 85 -20.29 3.56 -12.22
C LEU A 85 -19.53 2.39 -11.59
N CYS A 86 -20.09 1.83 -10.52
CA CYS A 86 -19.52 0.76 -9.72
C CYS A 86 -20.32 -0.52 -9.86
N PHE A 87 -19.59 -1.65 -9.82
CA PHE A 87 -20.13 -2.99 -9.70
C PHE A 87 -19.49 -3.71 -8.51
N ALA A 88 -20.29 -4.47 -7.74
CA ALA A 88 -19.80 -5.37 -6.69
C ALA A 88 -20.83 -6.46 -6.42
N LEU A 89 -20.47 -7.45 -5.59
CA LEU A 89 -21.40 -8.46 -5.10
C LEU A 89 -21.96 -8.08 -3.72
N ALA A 90 -23.17 -8.57 -3.45
CA ALA A 90 -23.64 -8.80 -2.10
C ALA A 90 -24.14 -10.23 -1.96
N LEU A 91 -24.06 -10.76 -0.73
CA LEU A 91 -24.39 -12.14 -0.41
C LEU A 91 -25.30 -12.21 0.81
N TRP A 92 -26.19 -13.23 0.84
CA TRP A 92 -26.96 -13.52 2.05
C TRP A 92 -27.25 -15.02 2.16
N ASN A 93 -26.82 -15.63 3.25
CA ASN A 93 -26.98 -17.05 3.54
C ASN A 93 -28.31 -17.38 4.25
N GLU A 94 -29.26 -16.44 4.30
CA GLU A 94 -30.57 -16.51 4.99
C GLU A 94 -30.47 -16.65 6.52
N ARG A 95 -29.30 -16.48 7.10
CA ARG A 95 -29.01 -16.55 8.54
C ARG A 95 -28.19 -15.36 9.05
N ASP A 96 -27.42 -14.72 8.18
CA ASP A 96 -26.65 -13.54 8.49
C ASP A 96 -27.60 -12.38 8.85
N PRO A 97 -27.44 -11.69 9.98
CA PRO A 97 -28.26 -10.55 10.34
C PRO A 97 -28.04 -9.32 9.45
N ILE A 98 -26.96 -9.31 8.65
CA ILE A 98 -26.60 -8.21 7.76
C ILE A 98 -26.42 -8.75 6.33
N LEU A 99 -26.99 -8.05 5.34
CA LEU A 99 -26.66 -8.29 3.95
C LEU A 99 -25.17 -8.00 3.73
N LYS A 100 -24.39 -9.01 3.32
CA LYS A 100 -22.95 -8.91 3.13
C LYS A 100 -22.64 -8.14 1.85
N GLU A 101 -22.54 -6.81 1.95
CA GLU A 101 -22.20 -5.90 0.85
C GLU A 101 -20.73 -5.44 0.88
N ARG A 102 -20.09 -5.51 2.02
CA ARG A 102 -18.69 -5.11 2.31
C ARG A 102 -18.09 -5.98 3.39
N LEU A 103 -16.77 -5.93 3.53
CA LEU A 103 -16.09 -6.66 4.59
C LEU A 103 -16.40 -6.07 5.97
N PHE A 104 -16.47 -6.95 6.97
CA PHE A 104 -16.59 -6.59 8.38
C PHE A 104 -15.23 -6.52 9.03
N GLY A 105 -15.06 -5.58 9.94
CA GLY A 105 -13.91 -5.46 10.79
C GLY A 105 -14.16 -4.56 11.97
N LEU A 106 -13.24 -4.56 12.91
CA LEU A 106 -13.32 -3.83 14.16
C LEU A 106 -12.64 -2.45 14.06
N VAL A 107 -13.03 -1.55 14.92
CA VAL A 107 -12.43 -0.24 15.13
C VAL A 107 -11.77 -0.18 16.52
N PRO A 108 -10.90 0.79 16.83
CA PRO A 108 -10.18 0.85 18.11
C PRO A 108 -11.06 0.80 19.35
N SER A 109 -12.23 1.48 19.34
CA SER A 109 -13.20 1.43 20.44
C SER A 109 -13.87 0.07 20.62
N GLU A 110 -13.74 -0.82 19.66
CA GLU A 110 -14.28 -2.20 19.66
C GLU A 110 -13.25 -3.25 20.09
N GLY A 111 -12.07 -2.82 20.55
CA GLY A 111 -11.04 -3.69 21.08
C GLY A 111 -9.88 -3.98 20.13
N ASN A 112 -9.75 -3.23 19.06
CA ASN A 112 -8.70 -3.38 18.08
C ASN A 112 -7.59 -2.29 18.18
N HIS A 113 -6.46 -2.50 17.50
CA HIS A 113 -5.34 -1.56 17.41
C HIS A 113 -5.48 -0.49 16.31
N GLY A 114 -6.46 -0.57 15.48
CA GLY A 114 -6.76 0.32 14.38
C GLY A 114 -8.00 -0.18 13.67
N GLU A 115 -7.93 -0.35 12.39
CA GLU A 115 -8.91 -1.09 11.62
C GLU A 115 -8.41 -2.51 11.37
N ASP A 116 -9.26 -3.50 11.61
CA ASP A 116 -8.89 -4.89 11.48
C ASP A 116 -10.02 -5.70 10.84
N VAL A 117 -9.69 -6.37 9.72
CA VAL A 117 -10.64 -7.19 8.98
C VAL A 117 -10.85 -8.55 9.67
N LYS A 118 -12.11 -8.89 9.94
CA LYS A 118 -12.50 -10.19 10.50
C LYS A 118 -13.20 -11.05 9.44
N GLU A 119 -12.55 -11.21 8.29
CA GLU A 119 -13.09 -11.89 7.11
C GLU A 119 -12.03 -12.75 6.42
N CYS A 120 -12.44 -13.73 5.62
CA CYS A 120 -11.54 -14.58 4.85
C CYS A 120 -11.74 -14.35 3.34
N TYR A 121 -10.87 -13.57 2.73
CA TYR A 121 -10.90 -13.27 1.29
C TYR A 121 -9.50 -13.27 0.67
N PHE A 122 -9.41 -13.47 -0.65
CA PHE A 122 -8.14 -13.67 -1.33
C PHE A 122 -8.15 -13.09 -2.74
N PHE A 123 -7.09 -12.37 -3.10
CA PHE A 123 -6.80 -11.99 -4.47
C PHE A 123 -6.00 -13.11 -5.13
N LEU A 124 -6.63 -13.87 -6.02
CA LEU A 124 -6.03 -15.09 -6.59
C LEU A 124 -5.27 -14.84 -7.88
N ASP A 125 -5.75 -13.92 -8.71
CA ASP A 125 -5.15 -13.63 -10.01
C ASP A 125 -5.51 -12.22 -10.50
N ALA A 126 -4.60 -11.59 -11.25
CA ALA A 126 -4.86 -10.35 -11.96
C ALA A 126 -3.82 -10.11 -13.05
N THR A 127 -4.23 -9.51 -14.17
CA THR A 127 -3.34 -8.99 -15.20
C THR A 127 -3.19 -7.46 -15.06
N PRO A 128 -2.07 -6.87 -15.51
CA PRO A 128 -1.83 -5.43 -15.32
C PRO A 128 -2.78 -4.51 -16.10
N THR A 129 -3.40 -4.99 -17.18
CA THR A 129 -4.43 -4.25 -17.91
C THR A 129 -5.84 -4.52 -17.39
N HIS A 130 -5.96 -5.33 -16.34
CA HIS A 130 -7.24 -5.83 -15.82
C HIS A 130 -8.08 -6.56 -16.88
N SER A 131 -7.40 -7.18 -17.86
CA SER A 131 -8.05 -8.03 -18.86
C SER A 131 -8.58 -9.33 -18.26
N TYR A 132 -7.96 -9.82 -17.19
CA TYR A 132 -8.40 -10.94 -16.35
C TYR A 132 -8.15 -10.65 -14.88
N GLN A 133 -9.09 -11.01 -14.02
CA GLN A 133 -8.95 -10.93 -12.56
C GLN A 133 -9.76 -12.04 -11.89
N LYS A 134 -9.28 -12.51 -10.73
CA LYS A 134 -9.96 -13.54 -9.94
C LYS A 134 -9.84 -13.26 -8.45
N TRP A 135 -10.98 -13.32 -7.78
CA TRP A 135 -11.16 -13.06 -6.36
C TRP A 135 -11.89 -14.23 -5.69
N LEU A 136 -11.63 -14.47 -4.41
CA LEU A 136 -12.27 -15.51 -3.60
C LEU A 136 -12.70 -14.92 -2.26
N TYR A 137 -13.92 -15.23 -1.83
CA TYR A 137 -14.42 -14.98 -0.48
C TYR A 137 -14.99 -16.27 0.12
N LYS A 138 -14.63 -16.54 1.39
CA LYS A 138 -15.15 -17.66 2.16
C LYS A 138 -16.31 -17.19 3.03
N TYR A 139 -17.53 -17.51 2.64
CA TYR A 139 -18.74 -17.04 3.31
C TYR A 139 -19.36 -18.15 4.18
N PRO A 140 -19.51 -17.95 5.51
CA PRO A 140 -20.13 -18.94 6.39
C PRO A 140 -21.58 -19.27 5.99
N GLN A 141 -22.02 -20.50 6.25
CA GLN A 141 -23.42 -20.92 6.14
C GLN A 141 -24.20 -20.69 7.43
N ARG A 142 -23.55 -20.42 8.55
CA ARG A 142 -24.14 -20.00 9.84
C ARG A 142 -24.34 -18.47 9.86
N ALA A 143 -25.04 -17.97 10.88
CA ALA A 143 -25.09 -16.54 11.14
C ALA A 143 -23.67 -16.01 11.32
N PHE A 144 -23.34 -14.90 10.65
CA PHE A 144 -22.01 -14.29 10.83
C PHE A 144 -21.87 -13.76 12.25
N PRO A 145 -20.78 -14.06 12.98
CA PRO A 145 -20.68 -13.85 14.42
C PRO A 145 -20.27 -12.42 14.81
N TYR A 146 -20.94 -11.40 14.30
CA TYR A 146 -20.60 -9.98 14.55
C TYR A 146 -20.51 -9.66 16.04
N GLU A 147 -21.54 -10.02 16.82
CA GLU A 147 -21.61 -9.71 18.26
C GLU A 147 -20.51 -10.43 19.03
N GLN A 148 -20.26 -11.73 18.72
CA GLN A 148 -19.21 -12.49 19.37
C GLN A 148 -17.84 -11.90 19.13
N LEU A 149 -17.53 -11.49 17.89
CA LEU A 149 -16.28 -10.83 17.54
C LEU A 149 -16.12 -9.50 18.31
N LEU A 150 -17.16 -8.70 18.40
CA LEU A 150 -17.18 -7.43 19.16
C LEU A 150 -16.98 -7.66 20.67
N GLU A 151 -17.72 -8.57 21.26
CA GLU A 151 -17.71 -8.81 22.72
C GLU A 151 -16.39 -9.40 23.17
N GLU A 152 -15.87 -10.43 22.47
CA GLU A 152 -14.62 -11.10 22.82
C GLU A 152 -13.42 -10.14 22.69
N ASN A 153 -13.33 -9.35 21.61
CA ASN A 153 -12.23 -8.41 21.45
C ASN A 153 -12.31 -7.26 22.47
N ARG A 154 -13.51 -6.73 22.79
CA ARG A 154 -13.66 -5.78 23.91
C ARG A 154 -13.22 -6.35 25.25
N ALA A 155 -13.58 -7.59 25.52
CA ALA A 155 -13.22 -8.25 26.80
C ALA A 155 -11.71 -8.49 26.92
N ARG A 156 -11.05 -8.83 25.83
CA ARG A 156 -9.61 -9.07 25.79
C ARG A 156 -8.80 -7.79 25.88
N GLN A 157 -9.35 -6.67 25.49
CA GLN A 157 -8.67 -5.37 25.36
C GLN A 157 -7.40 -5.45 24.49
N ALA A 158 -6.70 -4.33 24.40
CA ALA A 158 -5.51 -4.21 23.56
C ALA A 158 -4.30 -5.08 23.99
N GLY A 159 -4.34 -5.69 25.15
CA GLY A 159 -3.21 -6.44 25.72
C GLY A 159 -3.28 -7.96 25.56
N GLY A 160 -4.35 -8.48 24.96
CA GLY A 160 -4.52 -9.91 24.69
C GLY A 160 -4.44 -10.26 23.22
N PRO A 161 -4.26 -11.55 22.85
CA PRO A 161 -4.39 -11.96 21.44
C PRO A 161 -5.79 -11.62 20.93
N GLU A 162 -5.86 -11.10 19.71
CA GLU A 162 -7.14 -10.81 19.06
C GLU A 162 -7.97 -12.10 18.89
N PHE A 163 -9.29 -11.93 18.92
CA PHE A 163 -10.23 -13.00 18.63
C PHE A 163 -10.62 -12.93 17.16
N GLU A 164 -10.25 -13.95 16.42
CA GLU A 164 -10.39 -14.00 14.97
C GLU A 164 -11.66 -14.73 14.53
N LEU A 165 -12.08 -14.52 13.27
CA LEU A 165 -13.22 -15.24 12.69
C LEU A 165 -13.04 -16.76 12.78
N MET A 166 -11.82 -17.26 12.62
CA MET A 166 -11.50 -18.68 12.74
C MET A 166 -11.73 -19.24 14.15
N ASP A 167 -11.57 -18.41 15.20
CA ASP A 167 -11.75 -18.81 16.59
C ASP A 167 -13.23 -19.00 16.98
N THR A 168 -14.15 -18.44 16.17
CA THR A 168 -15.59 -18.52 16.43
C THR A 168 -16.20 -19.88 16.15
N GLY A 169 -15.48 -20.78 15.46
CA GLY A 169 -16.01 -22.05 14.97
C GLY A 169 -17.05 -21.91 13.86
N VAL A 170 -17.18 -20.74 13.24
CA VAL A 170 -18.22 -20.49 12.21
C VAL A 170 -18.02 -21.34 10.95
N PHE A 171 -16.79 -21.80 10.70
CA PHE A 171 -16.41 -22.69 9.58
C PHE A 171 -16.40 -24.18 9.95
N ASP A 172 -16.76 -24.57 11.17
CA ASP A 172 -16.76 -25.98 11.59
C ASP A 172 -17.65 -26.83 10.72
N ASP A 173 -17.26 -28.10 10.50
CA ASP A 173 -17.88 -29.07 9.61
C ASP A 173 -17.89 -28.63 8.12
N ASP A 174 -16.91 -27.79 7.71
CA ASP A 174 -16.81 -27.22 6.36
C ASP A 174 -18.08 -26.47 5.90
N ARG A 175 -18.87 -25.93 6.82
CA ARG A 175 -20.14 -25.24 6.55
C ARG A 175 -19.92 -23.80 6.07
N TYR A 176 -19.35 -23.68 4.87
CA TYR A 176 -19.12 -22.42 4.21
C TYR A 176 -19.23 -22.54 2.67
N PHE A 177 -19.31 -21.39 2.03
CA PHE A 177 -19.24 -21.25 0.58
C PHE A 177 -17.89 -20.69 0.19
N ASP A 178 -17.27 -21.24 -0.87
CA ASP A 178 -16.24 -20.54 -1.62
C ASP A 178 -16.92 -19.78 -2.76
N VAL A 179 -16.87 -18.45 -2.73
CA VAL A 179 -17.43 -17.57 -3.74
C VAL A 179 -16.32 -17.00 -4.60
N PHE A 180 -16.16 -17.53 -5.80
CA PHE A 180 -15.21 -17.03 -6.78
C PHE A 180 -15.86 -16.00 -7.69
N VAL A 181 -15.16 -14.89 -7.93
CA VAL A 181 -15.54 -13.87 -8.91
C VAL A 181 -14.42 -13.73 -9.92
N GLU A 182 -14.75 -13.92 -11.19
CA GLU A 182 -13.84 -13.73 -12.30
C GLU A 182 -14.34 -12.61 -13.21
N TYR A 183 -13.44 -11.68 -13.51
CA TYR A 183 -13.65 -10.60 -14.48
C TYR A 183 -12.79 -10.87 -15.71
N ALA A 184 -13.37 -10.82 -16.90
CA ALA A 184 -12.67 -11.04 -18.15
C ALA A 184 -13.15 -10.05 -19.23
N LYS A 185 -12.26 -9.24 -19.76
CA LYS A 185 -12.61 -8.25 -20.78
C LYS A 185 -12.57 -8.88 -22.18
N ALA A 186 -13.69 -8.86 -22.88
CA ALA A 186 -13.72 -9.17 -24.31
C ALA A 186 -13.01 -8.08 -25.11
N ASP A 187 -13.31 -6.82 -24.77
CA ASP A 187 -12.64 -5.60 -25.22
C ASP A 187 -12.64 -4.56 -24.05
N PRO A 188 -12.04 -3.37 -24.23
CA PRO A 188 -11.96 -2.36 -23.15
C PRO A 188 -13.29 -1.93 -22.51
N GLU A 189 -14.41 -2.02 -23.25
CA GLU A 189 -15.74 -1.59 -22.81
C GLU A 189 -16.74 -2.76 -22.66
N ASP A 190 -16.24 -4.00 -22.71
CA ASP A 190 -17.06 -5.19 -22.67
C ASP A 190 -16.48 -6.21 -21.68
N LEU A 191 -17.16 -6.40 -20.56
CA LEU A 191 -16.71 -7.14 -19.39
C LEU A 191 -17.62 -8.36 -19.15
N ALA A 192 -17.10 -9.56 -19.40
CA ALA A 192 -17.70 -10.82 -18.94
C ALA A 192 -17.39 -11.02 -17.43
N ILE A 193 -18.39 -11.42 -16.67
CA ILE A 193 -18.30 -11.66 -15.22
C ILE A 193 -18.84 -13.06 -14.96
N ARG A 194 -18.07 -13.88 -14.25
CA ARG A 194 -18.47 -15.23 -13.83
C ARG A 194 -18.37 -15.35 -12.32
N VAL A 195 -19.49 -15.67 -11.68
CA VAL A 195 -19.56 -15.93 -10.24
C VAL A 195 -19.80 -17.43 -10.05
N THR A 196 -18.84 -18.12 -9.42
CA THR A 196 -18.95 -19.55 -9.12
C THR A 196 -18.97 -19.74 -7.61
N VAL A 197 -20.04 -20.35 -7.11
CA VAL A 197 -20.22 -20.64 -5.68
C VAL A 197 -20.11 -22.13 -5.44
N TRP A 198 -19.15 -22.55 -4.62
CA TRP A 198 -18.99 -23.92 -4.15
C TRP A 198 -19.53 -24.03 -2.72
N ASN A 199 -20.41 -24.98 -2.48
CA ASN A 199 -20.82 -25.38 -1.15
C ASN A 199 -19.82 -26.43 -0.61
N ARG A 200 -19.05 -26.10 0.40
CA ARG A 200 -18.10 -27.01 1.04
C ARG A 200 -18.76 -27.90 2.09
N GLY A 201 -19.95 -27.50 2.54
CA GLY A 201 -20.68 -28.22 3.57
C GLY A 201 -21.32 -29.52 3.10
N PRO A 202 -21.71 -30.40 4.05
CA PRO A 202 -22.24 -31.74 3.79
C PRO A 202 -23.71 -31.76 3.33
N GLU A 203 -24.41 -30.61 3.39
CA GLU A 203 -25.83 -30.49 3.06
C GLU A 203 -26.06 -29.39 2.02
N PRO A 204 -27.14 -29.49 1.19
CA PRO A 204 -27.56 -28.36 0.35
C PRO A 204 -27.82 -27.12 1.22
N ALA A 205 -27.33 -25.97 0.81
CA ALA A 205 -27.44 -24.74 1.55
C ALA A 205 -27.99 -23.57 0.71
N PRO A 206 -28.93 -22.77 1.23
CA PRO A 206 -29.46 -21.60 0.52
C PRO A 206 -28.43 -20.49 0.48
N LEU A 207 -28.37 -19.81 -0.66
CA LEU A 207 -27.59 -18.59 -0.83
C LEU A 207 -28.32 -17.63 -1.76
N ARG A 208 -28.39 -16.38 -1.36
CA ARG A 208 -28.80 -15.29 -2.24
C ARG A 208 -27.57 -14.55 -2.73
N VAL A 209 -27.51 -14.32 -4.02
CA VAL A 209 -26.41 -13.58 -4.68
C VAL A 209 -27.02 -12.35 -5.33
N LEU A 210 -26.52 -11.17 -4.95
CA LEU A 210 -27.01 -9.89 -5.43
C LEU A 210 -25.89 -9.11 -6.12
N PRO A 211 -25.68 -9.26 -7.44
CA PRO A 211 -24.80 -8.36 -8.19
C PRO A 211 -25.38 -6.95 -8.21
N HIS A 212 -24.64 -6.00 -7.64
CA HIS A 212 -25.00 -4.60 -7.52
C HIS A 212 -24.38 -3.76 -8.63
N LEU A 213 -25.15 -2.81 -9.15
CA LEU A 213 -24.68 -1.76 -10.06
C LEU A 213 -25.18 -0.42 -9.50
N TRP A 214 -24.25 0.56 -9.34
CA TRP A 214 -24.65 1.86 -8.82
C TRP A 214 -23.74 2.99 -9.31
N PHE A 215 -24.30 4.19 -9.36
CA PHE A 215 -23.53 5.41 -9.56
C PHE A 215 -23.02 5.95 -8.23
N ARG A 216 -21.73 6.30 -8.16
CA ARG A 216 -21.20 7.05 -7.02
C ARG A 216 -21.96 8.37 -6.92
N ASN A 217 -22.36 8.71 -5.71
CA ASN A 217 -23.11 9.95 -5.48
C ASN A 217 -22.21 11.18 -5.69
N THR A 218 -22.43 11.89 -6.79
CA THR A 218 -21.72 13.12 -7.15
C THR A 218 -22.64 14.35 -7.16
N TRP A 219 -23.95 14.17 -6.97
CA TRP A 219 -24.97 15.19 -7.10
C TRP A 219 -25.41 15.79 -5.76
N ALA A 220 -25.13 15.15 -4.62
CA ALA A 220 -25.65 15.56 -3.32
C ALA A 220 -24.84 16.64 -2.59
N TRP A 221 -23.62 16.93 -3.03
CA TRP A 221 -22.62 17.65 -2.24
C TRP A 221 -22.52 19.17 -2.51
N GLY A 222 -23.31 19.69 -3.41
CA GLY A 222 -23.43 21.12 -3.66
C GLY A 222 -24.53 21.81 -2.83
N PRO A 223 -24.59 23.13 -2.85
CA PRO A 223 -25.66 23.90 -2.16
C PRO A 223 -27.06 23.61 -2.74
N GLN A 224 -27.13 23.13 -3.97
CA GLN A 224 -28.34 22.57 -4.59
C GLN A 224 -28.01 21.23 -5.23
N PRO A 225 -28.95 20.25 -5.18
CA PRO A 225 -28.73 18.96 -5.84
C PRO A 225 -28.56 19.13 -7.34
N GLY A 226 -27.53 18.47 -7.89
CA GLY A 226 -27.40 18.34 -9.33
C GLY A 226 -28.38 17.33 -9.94
N PRO A 227 -28.50 17.27 -11.27
CA PRO A 227 -29.24 16.24 -11.97
C PRO A 227 -28.60 14.86 -11.74
N THR A 228 -29.45 13.86 -11.48
CA THR A 228 -29.02 12.50 -11.17
C THR A 228 -28.90 11.62 -12.41
N PRO A 229 -27.96 10.69 -12.45
CA PRO A 229 -27.98 9.59 -13.42
C PRO A 229 -29.12 8.60 -13.09
N VAL A 230 -29.40 7.69 -13.99
CA VAL A 230 -30.50 6.71 -13.79
C VAL A 230 -30.05 5.30 -14.16
N ILE A 231 -30.45 4.32 -13.31
CA ILE A 231 -30.46 2.89 -13.65
C ILE A 231 -31.91 2.44 -13.73
N ARG A 232 -32.27 1.74 -14.79
CA ARG A 232 -33.62 1.23 -15.03
C ARG A 232 -33.57 -0.20 -15.54
N ALA A 233 -34.69 -0.91 -15.45
CA ALA A 233 -34.83 -2.19 -16.12
C ALA A 233 -34.64 -2.01 -17.64
N GLY A 234 -33.84 -2.88 -18.22
CA GLY A 234 -33.56 -2.94 -19.65
C GLY A 234 -34.34 -4.08 -20.34
N PRO A 235 -34.03 -4.36 -21.60
CA PRO A 235 -34.59 -5.50 -22.31
C PRO A 235 -34.35 -6.81 -21.56
N ALA A 236 -35.36 -7.69 -21.56
CA ALA A 236 -35.25 -9.08 -21.13
C ALA A 236 -35.37 -10.00 -22.35
N GLY A 237 -34.68 -11.15 -22.31
CA GLY A 237 -34.69 -12.14 -23.36
C GLY A 237 -34.77 -13.57 -22.82
N ALA A 238 -34.63 -14.56 -23.70
CA ALA A 238 -34.56 -15.94 -23.24
C ALA A 238 -33.29 -16.18 -22.44
N GLY A 239 -33.43 -16.47 -21.14
CA GLY A 239 -32.32 -16.77 -20.23
C GLY A 239 -31.57 -15.54 -19.66
N PHE A 240 -32.06 -14.32 -19.85
CA PHE A 240 -31.46 -13.13 -19.21
C PHE A 240 -32.46 -12.02 -18.94
N VAL A 241 -32.13 -11.22 -17.94
CA VAL A 241 -32.67 -9.89 -17.66
C VAL A 241 -31.57 -8.85 -17.74
N SER A 242 -31.89 -7.57 -17.88
CA SER A 242 -30.86 -6.52 -17.90
C SER A 242 -31.21 -5.25 -17.12
N LEU A 243 -30.14 -4.54 -16.73
CA LEU A 243 -30.16 -3.17 -16.21
C LEU A 243 -29.52 -2.24 -17.23
N VAL A 244 -30.06 -1.05 -17.40
CA VAL A 244 -29.48 0.01 -18.22
C VAL A 244 -29.13 1.17 -17.30
N ALA A 245 -27.83 1.44 -17.14
CA ALA A 245 -27.30 2.58 -16.42
C ALA A 245 -26.96 3.70 -17.41
N ASP A 246 -27.46 4.92 -17.17
CA ASP A 246 -27.32 6.06 -18.08
C ASP A 246 -26.99 7.34 -17.29
N ASP A 247 -25.83 7.95 -17.55
CA ASP A 247 -25.35 9.19 -16.93
C ASP A 247 -25.50 10.41 -17.86
N THR A 248 -26.18 10.29 -19.01
CA THR A 248 -26.30 11.38 -19.99
C THR A 248 -27.04 12.61 -19.46
N THR A 249 -27.91 12.43 -18.48
CA THR A 249 -28.66 13.51 -17.80
C THR A 249 -27.88 14.14 -16.64
N ALA A 250 -26.88 13.45 -16.08
CA ALA A 250 -26.07 13.93 -14.96
C ALA A 250 -25.04 14.98 -15.42
N GLU A 251 -24.52 15.77 -14.47
CA GLU A 251 -23.40 16.65 -14.75
C GLU A 251 -22.12 15.80 -15.01
N PRO A 252 -21.40 16.05 -16.10
CA PRO A 252 -20.14 15.35 -16.34
C PRO A 252 -19.09 15.78 -15.32
N LEU A 253 -18.11 14.93 -15.03
CA LEU A 253 -16.95 15.32 -14.24
C LEU A 253 -16.15 16.38 -15.00
N ARG A 254 -16.02 17.59 -14.41
CA ARG A 254 -15.46 18.79 -15.09
C ARG A 254 -14.01 19.10 -14.72
N ASN A 255 -13.51 18.58 -13.61
CA ASN A 255 -12.12 18.82 -13.15
C ASN A 255 -11.09 17.96 -13.91
N LEU A 256 -11.36 17.70 -15.18
CA LEU A 256 -10.54 16.90 -16.10
C LEU A 256 -10.27 17.72 -17.37
N PRO A 257 -9.19 17.43 -18.11
CA PRO A 257 -8.89 18.08 -19.38
C PRO A 257 -10.04 18.00 -20.39
N ILE A 258 -10.82 16.91 -20.33
CA ILE A 258 -12.03 16.72 -21.14
C ILE A 258 -13.15 16.29 -20.19
N PRO A 259 -14.38 16.85 -20.31
CA PRO A 259 -15.51 16.41 -19.50
C PRO A 259 -15.75 14.90 -19.67
N TYR A 260 -15.77 14.15 -18.55
CA TYR A 260 -15.90 12.71 -18.57
C TYR A 260 -17.34 12.26 -18.34
N ARG A 261 -17.79 11.33 -19.16
CA ARG A 261 -19.11 10.70 -19.12
C ARG A 261 -19.02 9.29 -19.69
N LEU A 262 -19.77 8.35 -19.14
CA LEU A 262 -19.80 6.97 -19.61
C LEU A 262 -20.79 6.75 -20.76
N GLY A 263 -21.94 7.44 -20.74
CA GLY A 263 -23.09 7.12 -21.57
C GLY A 263 -23.77 5.83 -21.13
N PRO A 264 -24.71 5.30 -21.92
CA PRO A 264 -25.44 4.08 -21.58
C PRO A 264 -24.52 2.88 -21.39
N ARG A 265 -24.81 2.08 -20.35
CA ARG A 265 -24.17 0.80 -20.04
C ARG A 265 -25.23 -0.24 -19.73
N HIS A 266 -25.06 -1.43 -20.24
CA HIS A 266 -25.97 -2.56 -20.08
C HIS A 266 -25.31 -3.61 -19.18
N LEU A 267 -25.96 -3.96 -18.05
CA LEU A 267 -25.60 -5.11 -17.25
C LEU A 267 -26.62 -6.22 -17.52
N TYR A 268 -26.18 -7.27 -18.19
CA TYR A 268 -26.96 -8.49 -18.42
C TYR A 268 -26.70 -9.49 -17.31
N LEU A 269 -27.76 -10.17 -16.87
CA LEU A 269 -27.77 -11.10 -15.74
C LEU A 269 -28.51 -12.38 -16.17
N GLU A 270 -27.87 -13.54 -16.02
CA GLU A 270 -28.45 -14.86 -16.34
C GLU A 270 -29.62 -15.14 -15.37
N ASP A 271 -30.83 -15.21 -15.88
CA ASP A 271 -32.05 -15.62 -15.16
C ASP A 271 -32.20 -15.10 -13.70
N ALA A 272 -31.87 -13.82 -13.44
CA ALA A 272 -32.16 -13.21 -12.16
C ALA A 272 -33.66 -13.24 -11.87
N GLY A 273 -34.05 -13.79 -10.73
CA GLY A 273 -35.46 -13.96 -10.38
C GLY A 273 -36.21 -12.61 -10.14
N GLU A 274 -35.48 -11.59 -9.78
CA GLU A 274 -36.03 -10.26 -9.43
C GLU A 274 -34.97 -9.17 -9.65
N LEU A 275 -35.40 -7.97 -10.07
CA LEU A 275 -34.57 -6.77 -10.11
C LEU A 275 -35.03 -5.80 -9.02
N LEU A 276 -34.10 -5.35 -8.17
CA LEU A 276 -34.38 -4.39 -7.10
C LEU A 276 -33.74 -3.04 -7.43
N PHE A 277 -34.40 -1.93 -7.03
CA PHE A 277 -33.97 -0.59 -7.34
C PHE A 277 -34.02 0.32 -6.10
N THR A 278 -33.06 1.19 -5.95
CA THR A 278 -33.03 2.24 -4.91
C THR A 278 -32.11 3.38 -5.38
N ASP A 279 -31.89 4.36 -4.49
CA ASP A 279 -30.93 5.43 -4.73
C ASP A 279 -29.69 5.28 -3.82
N ASN A 280 -28.54 5.62 -4.35
CA ASN A 280 -27.29 5.75 -3.55
C ASN A 280 -27.36 7.07 -2.75
N GLU A 281 -28.33 7.15 -1.84
CA GLU A 281 -28.60 8.27 -0.95
C GLU A 281 -28.60 7.81 0.51
N THR A 282 -28.11 8.69 1.40
CA THR A 282 -28.05 8.41 2.83
C THR A 282 -29.41 8.21 3.45
N ASN A 283 -29.60 7.16 4.24
CA ASN A 283 -30.73 7.01 5.16
C ASN A 283 -30.49 7.93 6.37
N ALA A 284 -30.89 9.21 6.21
CA ALA A 284 -30.60 10.24 7.20
C ALA A 284 -31.22 9.96 8.57
N PRO A 285 -32.48 9.46 8.71
CA PRO A 285 -33.02 9.08 10.00
C PRO A 285 -32.19 8.03 10.75
N ARG A 286 -31.62 7.06 10.04
CA ARG A 286 -30.78 6.03 10.66
C ARG A 286 -29.39 6.55 11.07
N VAL A 287 -28.78 7.38 10.23
CA VAL A 287 -27.39 7.84 10.42
C VAL A 287 -27.31 9.07 11.34
N LEU A 288 -28.27 9.99 11.24
CA LEU A 288 -28.29 11.28 11.98
C LEU A 288 -29.29 11.33 13.11
N GLY A 289 -30.24 10.39 13.16
CA GLY A 289 -31.30 10.36 14.13
C GLY A 289 -32.71 10.67 13.53
N PRO A 290 -33.78 10.32 14.26
CA PRO A 290 -35.17 10.34 13.74
C PRO A 290 -35.67 11.71 13.25
N TRP A 291 -34.99 12.78 13.62
CA TRP A 291 -35.32 14.15 13.23
C TRP A 291 -34.87 14.51 11.81
N ALA A 292 -33.91 13.74 11.27
CA ALA A 292 -33.32 14.01 9.96
C ALA A 292 -34.23 13.48 8.84
N GLN A 293 -34.18 14.13 7.67
CA GLN A 293 -34.92 13.71 6.49
C GLN A 293 -33.95 13.29 5.39
N SER A 294 -34.19 12.12 4.81
CA SER A 294 -33.47 11.66 3.62
C SER A 294 -33.89 12.46 2.38
N ARG A 295 -32.95 12.64 1.43
CA ARG A 295 -33.20 13.35 0.17
C ARG A 295 -34.06 12.55 -0.81
N SER A 296 -34.07 11.23 -0.69
CA SER A 296 -34.92 10.31 -1.43
C SER A 296 -35.76 9.47 -0.47
N ALA A 297 -36.91 9.00 -0.95
CA ALA A 297 -37.69 7.97 -0.25
C ALA A 297 -37.01 6.60 -0.32
N TRP A 298 -36.17 6.40 -1.33
CA TRP A 298 -35.43 5.17 -1.59
C TRP A 298 -33.96 5.40 -1.29
N VAL A 299 -33.44 4.74 -0.26
CA VAL A 299 -32.13 5.03 0.30
C VAL A 299 -31.19 3.82 0.19
N LYS A 300 -29.89 4.04 0.37
CA LYS A 300 -28.78 3.10 0.10
C LYS A 300 -29.02 1.70 0.69
N ASP A 301 -29.61 1.59 1.88
CA ASP A 301 -29.83 0.34 2.62
C ASP A 301 -31.13 -0.41 2.26
N ALA A 302 -31.84 0.02 1.23
CA ALA A 302 -33.12 -0.58 0.86
C ALA A 302 -33.03 -2.08 0.57
N PHE A 303 -31.92 -2.56 -0.02
CA PHE A 303 -31.76 -3.98 -0.33
C PHE A 303 -31.58 -4.82 0.92
N HIS A 304 -30.84 -4.34 1.92
CA HIS A 304 -30.78 -5.00 3.22
C HIS A 304 -32.18 -5.11 3.85
N ARG A 305 -32.89 -4.00 3.95
CA ARG A 305 -34.25 -3.92 4.55
C ARG A 305 -35.25 -4.83 3.83
N GLN A 306 -35.13 -4.94 2.50
CA GLN A 306 -36.06 -5.81 1.74
C GLN A 306 -35.68 -7.29 1.84
N VAL A 307 -34.40 -7.63 1.71
CA VAL A 307 -33.95 -9.02 1.60
C VAL A 307 -33.82 -9.68 2.97
N VAL A 308 -33.30 -8.96 3.96
CA VAL A 308 -33.06 -9.46 5.33
C VAL A 308 -34.27 -9.20 6.23
N ASP A 309 -34.76 -7.96 6.29
CA ASP A 309 -35.84 -7.56 7.23
C ASP A 309 -37.25 -7.81 6.67
N GLY A 310 -37.36 -8.12 5.36
CA GLY A 310 -38.65 -8.41 4.71
C GLY A 310 -39.53 -7.16 4.46
N GLU A 311 -38.97 -5.95 4.53
CA GLU A 311 -39.67 -4.70 4.26
C GLU A 311 -39.91 -4.49 2.75
N THR A 312 -40.90 -3.69 2.41
CA THR A 312 -41.09 -3.17 1.05
C THR A 312 -40.28 -1.89 0.87
N ALA A 313 -38.98 -2.01 0.64
CA ALA A 313 -38.04 -0.91 0.63
C ALA A 313 -37.50 -0.51 -0.77
N SER A 314 -37.61 -1.39 -1.78
CA SER A 314 -37.22 -1.09 -3.15
C SER A 314 -38.20 -0.18 -3.88
N ASN A 315 -37.68 0.62 -4.83
CA ASN A 315 -38.48 1.52 -5.64
C ASN A 315 -39.38 0.74 -6.63
N PRO A 316 -40.73 0.79 -6.49
CA PRO A 316 -41.66 0.06 -7.36
C PRO A 316 -41.71 0.61 -8.79
N ALA A 317 -41.14 1.80 -9.04
CA ALA A 317 -41.02 2.36 -10.40
C ALA A 317 -39.90 1.73 -11.23
N HIS A 318 -39.20 0.71 -10.70
CA HIS A 318 -38.08 0.00 -11.33
C HIS A 318 -37.00 0.93 -11.90
N ARG A 319 -36.64 1.95 -11.13
CA ARG A 319 -35.57 2.89 -11.45
C ARG A 319 -34.94 3.48 -10.18
N GLY A 320 -33.69 3.92 -10.29
CA GLY A 320 -32.93 4.58 -9.23
C GLY A 320 -31.51 4.88 -9.66
N THR A 321 -30.65 5.21 -8.71
CA THR A 321 -29.21 5.35 -8.96
C THR A 321 -28.39 4.15 -8.47
N LYS A 322 -29.07 3.15 -7.85
CA LYS A 322 -28.54 1.85 -7.42
C LYS A 322 -29.55 0.76 -7.75
N ALA A 323 -29.07 -0.37 -8.33
CA ALA A 323 -29.91 -1.51 -8.66
C ALA A 323 -29.14 -2.82 -8.46
N CYS A 324 -29.84 -3.94 -8.33
CA CYS A 324 -29.23 -5.27 -8.32
C CYS A 324 -30.16 -6.32 -8.95
N GLY A 325 -29.54 -7.42 -9.42
CA GLY A 325 -30.25 -8.67 -9.63
C GLY A 325 -30.35 -9.45 -8.32
N HIS A 326 -31.43 -10.18 -8.10
CA HIS A 326 -31.63 -10.98 -6.89
C HIS A 326 -31.78 -12.46 -7.26
N PHE A 327 -30.68 -13.21 -7.16
CA PHE A 327 -30.64 -14.66 -7.38
C PHE A 327 -30.92 -15.38 -6.07
N ARG A 328 -31.93 -16.29 -6.10
CA ARG A 328 -32.24 -17.19 -4.99
C ARG A 328 -31.82 -18.60 -5.37
N THR A 329 -30.81 -19.12 -4.72
CA THR A 329 -30.18 -20.39 -5.10
C THR A 329 -30.16 -21.37 -3.93
N LEU A 330 -30.15 -22.65 -4.26
CA LEU A 330 -29.87 -23.75 -3.34
C LEU A 330 -28.63 -24.47 -3.85
N VAL A 331 -27.49 -24.27 -3.21
CA VAL A 331 -26.21 -24.84 -3.68
C VAL A 331 -26.12 -26.29 -3.18
N PRO A 332 -25.96 -27.30 -4.05
CA PRO A 332 -25.90 -28.72 -3.66
C PRO A 332 -24.70 -28.98 -2.70
N ALA A 333 -24.84 -29.94 -1.80
CA ALA A 333 -23.78 -30.41 -0.93
C ALA A 333 -22.54 -30.85 -1.74
N GLY A 334 -21.36 -30.31 -1.43
CA GLY A 334 -20.12 -30.57 -2.17
C GLY A 334 -20.15 -30.19 -3.65
N GLY A 335 -21.20 -29.47 -4.08
CA GLY A 335 -21.40 -29.04 -5.47
C GLY A 335 -21.25 -27.54 -5.67
N SER A 336 -21.52 -27.07 -6.87
CA SER A 336 -21.42 -25.64 -7.22
C SER A 336 -22.56 -25.17 -8.12
N ILE A 337 -22.74 -23.86 -8.14
CA ILE A 337 -23.52 -23.13 -9.13
C ILE A 337 -22.64 -22.09 -9.81
N THR A 338 -22.99 -21.73 -11.04
CA THR A 338 -22.31 -20.65 -11.77
C THR A 338 -23.33 -19.66 -12.31
N LEU A 339 -23.09 -18.37 -12.11
CA LEU A 339 -23.88 -17.26 -12.64
C LEU A 339 -23.03 -16.50 -13.66
N ARG A 340 -23.61 -16.19 -14.81
CA ARG A 340 -22.99 -15.42 -15.87
C ARG A 340 -23.60 -14.05 -15.99
N LEU A 341 -22.72 -13.03 -16.08
CA LEU A 341 -23.13 -11.65 -16.22
C LEU A 341 -22.23 -10.97 -17.28
N ARG A 342 -22.72 -9.87 -17.84
CA ARG A 342 -21.93 -9.06 -18.77
C ARG A 342 -22.25 -7.58 -18.60
N LEU A 343 -21.22 -6.74 -18.41
CA LEU A 343 -21.33 -5.29 -18.42
C LEU A 343 -20.70 -4.75 -19.72
N THR A 344 -21.49 -4.04 -20.54
CA THR A 344 -21.03 -3.58 -21.85
C THR A 344 -21.67 -2.25 -22.26
N ALA A 345 -21.02 -1.51 -23.16
CA ALA A 345 -21.57 -0.31 -23.80
C ALA A 345 -22.58 -0.65 -24.91
N GLN A 346 -22.61 -1.90 -25.37
CA GLN A 346 -23.38 -2.30 -26.55
C GLN A 346 -24.65 -3.08 -26.16
N GLU A 347 -25.75 -2.78 -26.81
CA GLU A 347 -26.93 -3.63 -26.73
C GLU A 347 -26.68 -4.93 -27.51
N ARG A 348 -27.01 -6.10 -26.90
CA ARG A 348 -26.77 -7.43 -27.47
C ARG A 348 -28.03 -8.28 -27.42
N ALA A 349 -28.26 -9.05 -28.49
CA ALA A 349 -29.38 -9.97 -28.56
C ALA A 349 -29.16 -11.29 -27.78
N ASP A 350 -27.92 -11.77 -27.74
CA ASP A 350 -27.48 -12.93 -26.96
C ASP A 350 -26.22 -12.56 -26.17
N PRO A 351 -26.38 -11.88 -25.02
CA PRO A 351 -25.30 -11.27 -24.31
C PRO A 351 -24.42 -12.24 -23.52
N LEU A 352 -24.91 -13.44 -23.19
CA LEU A 352 -24.29 -14.38 -22.27
C LEU A 352 -23.67 -15.61 -22.92
N ALA A 353 -23.94 -15.85 -24.21
CA ALA A 353 -23.55 -17.08 -24.92
C ALA A 353 -22.04 -17.36 -24.92
N ASP A 354 -21.21 -16.31 -24.92
CA ASP A 354 -19.74 -16.40 -25.02
C ASP A 354 -18.99 -16.05 -23.75
N VAL A 355 -19.68 -15.80 -22.60
CA VAL A 355 -19.07 -15.39 -21.31
C VAL A 355 -18.00 -16.40 -20.87
N ASP A 356 -18.29 -17.70 -20.84
CA ASP A 356 -17.31 -18.71 -20.43
C ASP A 356 -16.12 -18.77 -21.39
N ALA A 357 -16.34 -18.63 -22.68
CA ALA A 357 -15.26 -18.62 -23.67
C ALA A 357 -14.33 -17.40 -23.51
N ILE A 358 -14.88 -16.22 -23.17
CA ILE A 358 -14.12 -15.01 -22.90
C ILE A 358 -13.28 -15.22 -21.62
N VAL A 359 -13.88 -15.72 -20.54
CA VAL A 359 -13.18 -15.98 -19.28
C VAL A 359 -12.01 -16.95 -19.51
N GLU A 360 -12.24 -18.08 -20.20
CA GLU A 360 -11.19 -19.06 -20.47
C GLU A 360 -10.10 -18.53 -21.41
N SER A 361 -10.46 -17.63 -22.35
CA SER A 361 -9.48 -16.96 -23.21
C SER A 361 -8.58 -16.02 -22.42
N ARG A 362 -9.17 -15.19 -21.55
CA ARG A 362 -8.40 -14.24 -20.72
C ARG A 362 -7.55 -14.95 -19.68
N ARG A 363 -8.03 -16.06 -19.10
CA ARG A 363 -7.22 -16.88 -18.19
C ARG A 363 -5.97 -17.42 -18.89
N ARG A 364 -6.13 -17.95 -20.15
CA ARG A 364 -4.97 -18.40 -20.93
C ARG A 364 -3.99 -17.27 -21.27
N ASP A 365 -4.48 -16.06 -21.55
CA ASP A 365 -3.61 -14.89 -21.76
C ASP A 365 -2.83 -14.54 -20.46
N ALA A 366 -3.48 -14.64 -19.30
CA ALA A 366 -2.83 -14.44 -17.99
C ALA A 366 -1.77 -15.53 -17.72
N ASP A 367 -2.09 -16.81 -18.00
CA ASP A 367 -1.16 -17.93 -17.85
C ASP A 367 0.10 -17.71 -18.70
N ALA A 368 -0.07 -17.32 -19.97
CA ALA A 368 1.04 -17.03 -20.87
C ALA A 368 1.87 -15.81 -20.40
N PHE A 369 1.20 -14.79 -19.86
CA PHE A 369 1.88 -13.61 -19.31
C PHE A 369 2.76 -13.96 -18.11
N TYR A 370 2.22 -14.69 -17.13
CA TYR A 370 2.98 -15.04 -15.92
C TYR A 370 4.10 -16.05 -16.21
N GLU A 371 3.91 -16.97 -17.17
CA GLU A 371 5.01 -17.84 -17.62
C GLU A 371 6.22 -17.02 -18.13
N ALA A 372 5.95 -15.87 -18.76
CA ALA A 372 7.00 -14.95 -19.20
C ALA A 372 7.62 -14.08 -18.08
N VAL A 373 6.91 -13.90 -16.95
CA VAL A 373 7.35 -13.09 -15.81
C VAL A 373 8.14 -13.92 -14.79
N HIS A 374 7.81 -15.20 -14.64
CA HIS A 374 8.45 -16.07 -13.67
C HIS A 374 9.97 -16.22 -13.91
N PRO A 375 10.79 -16.23 -12.82
CA PRO A 375 12.22 -16.50 -12.96
C PRO A 375 12.47 -17.89 -13.59
N PRO A 376 13.48 -18.01 -14.46
CA PRO A 376 13.91 -19.32 -14.96
C PRO A 376 14.28 -20.26 -13.80
N GLY A 377 13.72 -21.47 -13.78
CA GLY A 377 13.99 -22.46 -12.75
C GLY A 377 13.12 -22.37 -11.49
N ALA A 378 12.23 -21.38 -11.39
CA ALA A 378 11.28 -21.31 -10.27
C ALA A 378 10.37 -22.55 -10.21
N THR A 379 10.22 -23.10 -9.02
CA THR A 379 9.34 -24.25 -8.74
C THR A 379 7.86 -23.88 -8.96
N PRO A 380 6.95 -24.85 -9.11
CA PRO A 380 5.51 -24.55 -9.20
C PRO A 380 4.96 -23.77 -8.02
N ASP A 381 5.44 -24.01 -6.81
CA ASP A 381 5.02 -23.31 -5.59
C ASP A 381 5.51 -21.86 -5.58
N GLU A 382 6.78 -21.61 -5.87
CA GLU A 382 7.33 -20.25 -6.00
C GLU A 382 6.61 -19.43 -7.07
N ARG A 383 6.23 -20.04 -8.20
CA ARG A 383 5.44 -19.41 -9.26
C ARG A 383 4.05 -19.01 -8.77
N LEU A 384 3.41 -19.90 -8.00
CA LEU A 384 2.09 -19.64 -7.40
C LEU A 384 2.16 -18.47 -6.41
N VAL A 385 3.13 -18.49 -5.48
CA VAL A 385 3.35 -17.44 -4.49
C VAL A 385 3.61 -16.08 -5.18
N GLN A 386 4.51 -16.05 -6.18
CA GLN A 386 4.81 -14.83 -6.92
C GLN A 386 3.56 -14.29 -7.66
N ARG A 387 2.83 -15.16 -8.35
CA ARG A 387 1.62 -14.76 -9.11
C ARG A 387 0.56 -14.19 -8.18
N GLN A 388 0.29 -14.83 -7.05
CA GLN A 388 -0.69 -14.36 -6.08
C GLN A 388 -0.26 -13.05 -5.41
N ALA A 389 1.02 -12.89 -5.06
CA ALA A 389 1.53 -11.64 -4.51
C ALA A 389 1.40 -10.46 -5.51
N LEU A 390 1.74 -10.69 -6.78
CA LEU A 390 1.56 -9.70 -7.84
C LEU A 390 0.08 -9.40 -8.12
N ALA A 391 -0.80 -10.42 -8.02
CA ALA A 391 -2.25 -10.23 -8.10
C ALA A 391 -2.75 -9.32 -6.98
N GLY A 392 -2.29 -9.51 -5.73
CA GLY A 392 -2.59 -8.62 -4.60
C GLY A 392 -2.24 -7.17 -4.89
N LEU A 393 -1.03 -6.89 -5.40
CA LEU A 393 -0.62 -5.54 -5.79
C LEU A 393 -1.50 -4.94 -6.90
N LEU A 394 -1.92 -5.75 -7.89
CA LEU A 394 -2.78 -5.28 -8.99
C LEU A 394 -4.22 -5.03 -8.52
N TRP A 395 -4.74 -5.82 -7.59
CA TRP A 395 -6.03 -5.60 -6.94
C TRP A 395 -6.03 -4.39 -6.00
N SER A 396 -4.89 -4.05 -5.37
CA SER A 396 -4.76 -2.89 -4.48
C SER A 396 -4.69 -1.54 -5.20
N LYS A 397 -4.82 -1.50 -6.52
CA LYS A 397 -5.03 -0.27 -7.28
C LYS A 397 -6.42 0.29 -6.98
N GLN A 398 -6.47 1.48 -6.37
CA GLN A 398 -7.74 2.15 -6.03
C GLN A 398 -7.72 3.59 -6.50
N ILE A 399 -8.92 4.12 -6.78
CA ILE A 399 -9.05 5.55 -7.00
C ILE A 399 -8.91 6.29 -5.67
N TYR A 400 -8.09 7.32 -5.67
CA TYR A 400 -7.92 8.25 -4.57
C TYR A 400 -8.53 9.60 -4.94
N LEU A 401 -9.72 9.85 -4.40
CA LEU A 401 -10.46 11.09 -4.56
C LEU A 401 -10.33 11.90 -3.29
N PHE A 402 -9.67 13.06 -3.35
CA PHE A 402 -9.59 13.96 -2.21
C PHE A 402 -9.24 15.37 -2.66
N ASP A 403 -10.06 16.33 -2.31
CA ASP A 403 -9.80 17.77 -2.41
C ASP A 403 -9.79 18.32 -0.98
N VAL A 404 -8.58 18.54 -0.45
CA VAL A 404 -8.40 19.00 0.94
C VAL A 404 -9.02 20.37 1.17
N GLN A 405 -8.96 21.28 0.19
CA GLN A 405 -9.56 22.61 0.32
C GLN A 405 -11.09 22.52 0.43
N ALA A 406 -11.72 21.70 -0.41
CA ALA A 406 -13.17 21.48 -0.36
C ALA A 406 -13.56 20.79 0.96
N TRP A 407 -12.81 19.80 1.41
CA TRP A 407 -13.05 19.10 2.66
C TRP A 407 -12.94 20.02 3.88
N LEU A 408 -11.93 20.89 3.94
CA LEU A 408 -11.75 21.88 5.01
C LEU A 408 -12.84 22.96 5.01
N ALA A 409 -13.32 23.39 3.85
CA ALA A 409 -14.35 24.40 3.71
C ALA A 409 -15.76 23.89 4.00
N GLY A 410 -15.98 22.57 3.99
CA GLY A 410 -17.27 21.93 4.16
C GLY A 410 -17.81 21.36 2.85
N ASP A 411 -17.50 20.10 2.66
CA ASP A 411 -17.79 19.31 1.45
C ASP A 411 -19.15 18.59 1.52
N ASN A 412 -19.81 18.62 2.67
CA ASN A 412 -21.07 17.92 2.90
C ASN A 412 -22.10 18.82 3.58
N PRO A 413 -23.21 19.21 2.90
CA PRO A 413 -24.22 20.10 3.47
C PRO A 413 -25.01 19.48 4.63
N VAL A 414 -25.01 18.14 4.76
CA VAL A 414 -25.70 17.41 5.85
C VAL A 414 -24.81 17.33 7.09
N TRP A 415 -23.50 17.24 6.89
CA TRP A 415 -22.47 17.25 7.94
C TRP A 415 -21.56 18.45 7.78
N PRO A 416 -21.93 19.63 8.30
CA PRO A 416 -21.02 20.77 8.28
C PRO A 416 -19.76 20.44 9.10
N PRO A 417 -18.59 20.92 8.64
CA PRO A 417 -17.34 20.64 9.35
C PRO A 417 -17.38 21.25 10.76
N PRO A 418 -16.90 20.52 11.78
CA PRO A 418 -16.72 21.11 13.12
C PRO A 418 -15.67 22.22 13.06
N ALA A 419 -15.77 23.19 13.98
CA ALA A 419 -14.82 24.31 14.03
C ALA A 419 -13.36 23.84 14.20
N SER A 420 -13.15 22.73 14.89
CA SER A 420 -11.83 22.09 15.08
C SER A 420 -11.17 21.67 13.76
N ARG A 421 -11.92 21.32 12.72
CA ARG A 421 -11.37 20.94 11.43
C ARG A 421 -10.47 22.01 10.81
N ALA A 422 -10.73 23.27 11.07
CA ALA A 422 -9.91 24.38 10.56
C ALA A 422 -8.50 24.45 11.17
N THR A 423 -8.24 23.72 12.26
CA THR A 423 -6.99 23.79 13.04
C THR A 423 -6.35 22.42 13.31
N VAL A 424 -7.01 21.31 13.02
CA VAL A 424 -6.55 19.97 13.41
C VAL A 424 -5.68 19.32 12.34
N ARG A 425 -6.24 18.80 11.28
CA ARG A 425 -5.44 18.03 10.31
C ARG A 425 -5.49 18.64 8.90
N ASN A 426 -4.45 18.43 8.12
CA ASN A 426 -4.33 18.87 6.72
C ASN A 426 -4.36 20.41 6.51
N VAL A 427 -4.35 21.22 7.56
CA VAL A 427 -4.35 22.69 7.42
C VAL A 427 -3.10 23.23 6.73
N HIS A 428 -2.01 22.51 6.82
CA HIS A 428 -0.74 22.85 6.16
C HIS A 428 -0.63 22.27 4.74
N TRP A 429 -1.57 21.42 4.33
CA TRP A 429 -1.52 20.69 3.05
C TRP A 429 -2.78 20.93 2.18
N ARG A 430 -3.23 22.17 2.11
CA ARG A 430 -4.50 22.56 1.46
C ARG A 430 -4.53 22.38 -0.06
N HIS A 431 -3.37 22.29 -0.69
CA HIS A 431 -3.25 22.20 -2.15
C HIS A 431 -3.42 20.78 -2.70
N LEU A 432 -3.47 19.75 -1.85
CA LEU A 432 -3.74 18.39 -2.32
C LEU A 432 -5.11 18.34 -2.98
N ASN A 433 -5.12 17.97 -4.25
CA ASN A 433 -6.33 17.67 -5.02
C ASN A 433 -6.05 16.48 -5.92
N SER A 434 -6.56 15.31 -5.57
CA SER A 434 -6.33 14.07 -6.29
C SER A 434 -7.61 13.48 -6.85
N MET A 435 -7.51 12.99 -8.08
CA MET A 435 -8.48 12.12 -8.75
C MET A 435 -7.67 11.08 -9.54
N ARG A 436 -6.78 10.36 -8.83
CA ARG A 436 -5.81 9.44 -9.42
C ARG A 436 -5.98 8.03 -8.88
N ILE A 437 -5.64 7.04 -9.70
CA ILE A 437 -5.51 5.66 -9.26
C ILE A 437 -4.13 5.51 -8.64
N LEU A 438 -4.11 5.08 -7.38
CA LEU A 438 -2.89 4.80 -6.63
C LEU A 438 -2.82 3.32 -6.25
N SER A 439 -1.59 2.83 -6.10
CA SER A 439 -1.32 1.59 -5.38
C SER A 439 -1.44 1.89 -3.89
N MET A 440 -2.45 1.32 -3.24
CA MET A 440 -2.72 1.52 -1.81
C MET A 440 -1.98 0.48 -0.98
N PRO A 441 -1.73 0.70 0.33
CA PRO A 441 -1.24 -0.33 1.23
C PRO A 441 -2.12 -1.59 1.19
N ASP A 442 -3.44 -1.42 1.29
CA ASP A 442 -4.42 -2.43 0.95
C ASP A 442 -5.78 -1.82 0.55
N LYS A 443 -6.80 -2.66 0.35
CA LYS A 443 -8.16 -2.22 -0.04
C LYS A 443 -9.13 -2.08 1.13
N TRP A 444 -8.71 -2.47 2.30
CA TRP A 444 -9.57 -2.57 3.46
C TRP A 444 -9.07 -1.74 4.64
N GLU A 445 -7.93 -2.10 5.22
CA GLU A 445 -7.39 -1.49 6.43
C GLU A 445 -6.82 -0.09 6.14
N TYR A 446 -6.07 0.04 5.05
CA TYR A 446 -5.41 1.29 4.63
C TYR A 446 -5.79 1.72 3.21
N PRO A 447 -7.08 2.01 2.94
CA PRO A 447 -7.53 2.43 1.61
C PRO A 447 -7.23 3.91 1.34
N TRP A 448 -6.03 4.34 1.65
CA TRP A 448 -5.56 5.71 1.51
C TRP A 448 -4.14 5.80 0.97
N PHE A 449 -3.71 7.01 0.63
CA PHE A 449 -2.37 7.31 0.20
C PHE A 449 -1.35 7.08 1.33
N ALA A 450 -0.26 6.36 1.04
CA ALA A 450 0.88 6.13 1.93
C ALA A 450 2.18 6.14 1.13
N ALA A 451 3.10 7.06 1.45
CA ALA A 451 4.22 7.40 0.58
C ALA A 451 5.31 6.31 0.52
N TRP A 452 5.77 5.80 1.67
CA TRP A 452 6.86 4.83 1.64
C TRP A 452 6.40 3.44 1.22
N ASP A 453 5.18 3.05 1.57
CA ASP A 453 4.53 1.82 1.10
C ASP A 453 4.44 1.79 -0.42
N LEU A 454 3.95 2.88 -1.03
CA LEU A 454 3.87 3.02 -2.48
C LEU A 454 5.25 2.91 -3.13
N ALA A 455 6.28 3.52 -2.55
CA ALA A 455 7.64 3.44 -3.07
C ALA A 455 8.16 1.99 -3.09
N PHE A 456 7.93 1.21 -2.02
CA PHE A 456 8.25 -0.21 -1.98
C PHE A 456 7.43 -1.02 -2.99
N GLN A 457 6.13 -0.80 -3.07
CA GLN A 457 5.22 -1.49 -4.01
C GLN A 457 5.61 -1.28 -5.48
N CYS A 458 6.16 -0.12 -5.85
CA CYS A 458 6.60 0.17 -7.21
C CYS A 458 7.74 -0.75 -7.68
N VAL A 459 8.55 -1.28 -6.79
CA VAL A 459 9.65 -2.18 -7.16
C VAL A 459 9.11 -3.51 -7.72
N PRO A 460 8.32 -4.32 -6.99
CA PRO A 460 7.73 -5.54 -7.56
C PRO A 460 6.71 -5.23 -8.68
N MET A 461 5.97 -4.12 -8.62
CA MET A 461 5.07 -3.69 -9.69
C MET A 461 5.80 -3.53 -11.04
N THR A 462 7.08 -3.17 -11.04
CA THR A 462 7.89 -3.04 -12.26
C THR A 462 8.03 -4.35 -13.04
N LEU A 463 7.86 -5.51 -12.38
CA LEU A 463 7.90 -6.81 -13.05
C LEU A 463 6.71 -7.01 -14.00
N VAL A 464 5.56 -6.44 -13.67
CA VAL A 464 4.31 -6.63 -14.42
C VAL A 464 3.83 -5.36 -15.11
N ASP A 465 4.07 -4.17 -14.53
CA ASP A 465 3.56 -2.88 -15.03
C ASP A 465 4.53 -1.72 -14.76
N PRO A 466 5.68 -1.66 -15.46
CA PRO A 466 6.70 -0.64 -15.23
C PRO A 466 6.21 0.79 -15.54
N ALA A 467 5.27 0.95 -16.46
CA ALA A 467 4.70 2.26 -16.77
C ALA A 467 3.87 2.80 -15.59
N PHE A 468 3.05 1.97 -14.98
CA PHE A 468 2.30 2.33 -13.79
C PHE A 468 3.22 2.57 -12.58
N ALA A 469 4.24 1.73 -12.36
CA ALA A 469 5.23 1.95 -11.30
C ALA A 469 5.93 3.31 -11.41
N LYS A 470 6.36 3.69 -12.62
CA LYS A 470 6.97 5.01 -12.88
C LYS A 470 5.97 6.15 -12.67
N GLU A 471 4.71 5.99 -13.11
CA GLU A 471 3.65 6.96 -12.87
C GLU A 471 3.41 7.19 -11.38
N GLN A 472 3.33 6.12 -10.58
CA GLN A 472 3.13 6.21 -9.12
C GLN A 472 4.25 7.00 -8.44
N LEU A 473 5.52 6.68 -8.73
CA LEU A 473 6.66 7.41 -8.19
C LEU A 473 6.67 8.89 -8.60
N TRP A 474 6.28 9.18 -9.85
CA TRP A 474 6.16 10.55 -10.32
C TRP A 474 5.01 11.32 -9.66
N LEU A 475 3.85 10.68 -9.44
CA LEU A 475 2.67 11.34 -8.84
C LEU A 475 2.99 11.91 -7.45
N LEU A 476 3.73 11.18 -6.60
CA LEU A 476 4.09 11.67 -5.27
C LEU A 476 5.06 12.85 -5.28
N LEU A 477 5.80 13.02 -6.37
CA LEU A 477 6.72 14.14 -6.60
C LEU A 477 6.05 15.31 -7.33
N PHE A 478 4.84 15.12 -7.86
CA PHE A 478 4.10 16.13 -8.58
C PHE A 478 3.37 17.08 -7.63
N GLU A 479 3.10 18.30 -8.08
CA GLU A 479 2.57 19.40 -7.27
C GLU A 479 1.22 19.10 -6.58
N GLN A 480 0.48 18.09 -7.02
CA GLN A 480 -0.75 17.68 -6.35
C GLN A 480 -0.49 17.03 -4.99
N PHE A 481 0.66 16.36 -4.82
CA PHE A 481 1.04 15.64 -3.60
C PHE A 481 2.22 16.28 -2.88
N LEU A 482 3.27 16.69 -3.61
CA LEU A 482 4.45 17.31 -3.01
C LEU A 482 4.11 18.68 -2.41
N HIS A 483 4.38 18.84 -1.12
CA HIS A 483 4.22 20.14 -0.47
C HIS A 483 5.21 21.17 -1.07
N PRO A 484 4.85 22.47 -1.18
CA PRO A 484 5.72 23.50 -1.72
C PRO A 484 7.08 23.65 -1.02
N SER A 485 7.18 23.22 0.26
CA SER A 485 8.46 23.15 0.98
C SER A 485 9.39 22.04 0.50
N GLY A 486 8.91 21.11 -0.32
CA GLY A 486 9.62 19.92 -0.75
C GLY A 486 9.31 18.66 0.07
N GLN A 487 8.50 18.75 1.11
CA GLN A 487 8.07 17.58 1.87
C GLN A 487 7.16 16.68 1.02
N ILE A 488 7.44 15.38 0.99
CA ILE A 488 6.48 14.36 0.56
C ILE A 488 5.65 14.01 1.80
N PRO A 489 4.34 14.29 1.81
CA PRO A 489 3.49 13.91 2.94
C PRO A 489 3.49 12.40 3.13
N ALA A 490 3.48 11.93 4.38
CA ALA A 490 3.56 10.51 4.68
C ALA A 490 2.32 9.74 4.18
N TYR A 491 1.14 10.27 4.51
CA TYR A 491 -0.18 9.73 4.13
C TYR A 491 -1.25 10.82 4.35
N GLU A 492 -2.52 10.51 4.08
CA GLU A 492 -3.60 11.52 4.17
C GLU A 492 -3.92 12.00 5.60
N TRP A 493 -3.33 11.35 6.61
CA TRP A 493 -3.75 11.46 8.00
C TRP A 493 -3.30 12.74 8.67
N GLU A 494 -2.01 12.94 8.74
CA GLU A 494 -1.43 14.06 9.46
C GLU A 494 -0.13 14.55 8.80
N PHE A 495 0.10 15.88 8.84
CA PHE A 495 1.24 16.50 8.20
C PHE A 495 2.54 16.37 9.00
N SER A 496 2.45 16.17 10.32
CA SER A 496 3.61 16.05 11.19
C SER A 496 4.35 14.72 11.05
N ASP A 497 3.69 13.68 10.55
CA ASP A 497 4.31 12.37 10.38
C ASP A 497 5.23 12.33 9.17
N LEU A 498 6.35 11.63 9.32
CA LEU A 498 7.38 11.51 8.29
C LEU A 498 7.65 10.04 7.98
N ASN A 499 7.67 9.70 6.70
CA ASN A 499 8.15 8.40 6.26
C ASN A 499 9.66 8.44 5.93
N PRO A 500 10.35 7.28 5.95
CA PRO A 500 11.72 7.17 5.46
C PRO A 500 11.85 7.70 4.02
N PRO A 501 12.94 8.39 3.67
CA PRO A 501 13.14 8.95 2.33
C PRO A 501 13.58 7.88 1.31
N VAL A 502 12.80 6.79 1.16
CA VAL A 502 13.07 5.66 0.26
C VAL A 502 12.69 5.93 -1.20
N HIS A 503 12.08 7.07 -1.48
CA HIS A 503 11.56 7.39 -2.82
C HIS A 503 12.69 7.42 -3.89
N ALA A 504 13.84 8.01 -3.56
CA ALA A 504 14.99 8.02 -4.48
C ALA A 504 15.55 6.61 -4.76
N TRP A 505 15.56 5.74 -3.74
CA TRP A 505 15.91 4.34 -3.90
C TRP A 505 14.96 3.63 -4.87
N ALA A 506 13.66 3.82 -4.69
CA ALA A 506 12.64 3.22 -5.56
C ALA A 506 12.76 3.71 -7.01
N VAL A 507 12.95 5.03 -7.23
CA VAL A 507 13.18 5.62 -8.56
C VAL A 507 14.40 4.98 -9.23
N TRP A 508 15.51 4.86 -8.50
CA TRP A 508 16.74 4.25 -9.01
C TRP A 508 16.55 2.75 -9.34
N ARG A 509 15.85 2.00 -8.48
CA ARG A 509 15.55 0.57 -8.70
C ARG A 509 14.65 0.35 -9.91
N VAL A 510 13.54 1.04 -9.99
CA VAL A 510 12.58 0.95 -11.10
C VAL A 510 13.23 1.32 -12.44
N TYR A 511 14.03 2.40 -12.47
CA TYR A 511 14.80 2.78 -13.65
C TYR A 511 15.73 1.66 -14.12
N ASN A 512 16.50 1.05 -13.21
CA ASN A 512 17.44 -0.01 -13.58
C ASN A 512 16.75 -1.32 -13.99
N MET A 513 15.69 -1.71 -13.28
CA MET A 513 14.92 -2.91 -13.62
C MET A 513 14.31 -2.80 -15.02
N ASP A 514 13.70 -1.66 -15.33
CA ASP A 514 13.11 -1.44 -16.65
C ASP A 514 14.19 -1.36 -17.75
N ARG A 515 15.34 -0.70 -17.48
CA ARG A 515 16.47 -0.66 -18.40
C ARG A 515 17.03 -2.06 -18.71
N ILE A 516 17.20 -2.90 -17.70
CA ILE A 516 17.67 -4.28 -17.87
C ILE A 516 16.70 -5.09 -18.71
N ARG A 517 15.40 -4.98 -18.42
CA ARG A 517 14.35 -5.71 -19.12
C ARG A 517 14.17 -5.27 -20.57
N THR A 518 14.22 -3.97 -20.85
CA THR A 518 13.91 -3.41 -22.19
C THR A 518 15.14 -3.12 -23.03
N GLY A 519 16.34 -3.11 -22.43
CA GLY A 519 17.57 -2.63 -23.06
C GLY A 519 17.61 -1.11 -23.31
N ARG A 520 16.63 -0.35 -22.78
CA ARG A 520 16.49 1.09 -23.01
C ARG A 520 16.45 1.85 -21.69
N ALA A 521 17.27 2.89 -21.57
CA ALA A 521 17.28 3.79 -20.42
C ALA A 521 16.19 4.86 -20.57
N ASP A 522 15.27 4.93 -19.62
CA ASP A 522 14.25 5.99 -19.56
C ASP A 522 14.79 7.19 -18.77
N ARG A 523 15.66 7.95 -19.42
CA ARG A 523 16.33 9.11 -18.79
C ARG A 523 15.37 10.24 -18.46
N GLU A 524 14.34 10.44 -19.24
CA GLU A 524 13.33 11.48 -18.98
C GLU A 524 12.64 11.23 -17.64
N PHE A 525 12.24 9.97 -17.38
CA PHE A 525 11.71 9.57 -16.08
C PHE A 525 12.71 9.83 -14.94
N LEU A 526 13.96 9.41 -15.12
CA LEU A 526 14.99 9.57 -14.10
C LEU A 526 15.26 11.05 -13.78
N GLU A 527 15.41 11.88 -14.82
CA GLU A 527 15.74 13.30 -14.69
C GLU A 527 14.61 14.13 -14.07
N LYS A 528 13.36 13.94 -14.52
CA LYS A 528 12.20 14.64 -13.94
C LYS A 528 11.99 14.28 -12.45
N CYS A 529 12.14 13.02 -12.09
CA CYS A 529 12.07 12.60 -10.68
C CYS A 529 13.22 13.20 -9.86
N PHE A 530 14.43 13.22 -10.42
CA PHE A 530 15.61 13.78 -9.75
C PHE A 530 15.44 15.27 -9.43
N HIS A 531 14.91 16.07 -10.35
CA HIS A 531 14.67 17.50 -10.10
C HIS A 531 13.71 17.73 -8.90
N LYS A 532 12.70 16.93 -8.75
CA LYS A 532 11.77 17.03 -7.61
C LYS A 532 12.39 16.47 -6.32
N LEU A 533 13.16 15.38 -6.43
CA LEU A 533 13.89 14.81 -5.29
C LEU A 533 14.95 15.77 -4.73
N LEU A 534 15.48 16.71 -5.53
CA LEU A 534 16.34 17.79 -5.03
C LEU A 534 15.59 18.71 -4.06
N MET A 535 14.32 19.01 -4.32
CA MET A 535 13.48 19.80 -3.41
C MET A 535 13.23 19.03 -2.11
N ASN A 536 12.92 17.75 -2.24
CA ASN A 536 12.71 16.87 -1.08
C ASN A 536 13.99 16.73 -0.24
N PHE A 537 15.13 16.57 -0.88
CA PHE A 537 16.43 16.53 -0.18
C PHE A 537 16.73 17.84 0.55
N ALA A 538 16.47 19.00 -0.09
CA ALA A 538 16.66 20.29 0.55
C ALA A 538 15.75 20.46 1.78
N TRP A 539 14.53 19.96 1.73
CA TRP A 539 13.63 19.95 2.89
C TRP A 539 14.18 19.08 4.03
N TRP A 540 14.64 17.87 3.74
CA TRP A 540 15.21 16.95 4.72
C TRP A 540 16.47 17.50 5.39
N ILE A 541 17.40 18.06 4.61
CA ILE A 541 18.68 18.55 5.12
C ILE A 541 18.51 19.74 6.09
N ASN A 542 17.36 20.41 6.05
CA ASN A 542 17.02 21.46 7.03
C ASN A 542 16.46 20.90 8.36
N LYS A 543 16.33 19.58 8.48
CA LYS A 543 15.92 18.88 9.72
C LYS A 543 17.09 18.24 10.47
N VAL A 544 18.30 18.76 10.29
CA VAL A 544 19.44 18.37 11.12
C VAL A 544 19.21 18.77 12.57
N ASP A 545 19.96 18.12 13.47
CA ASP A 545 19.92 18.41 14.89
C ASP A 545 20.12 19.91 15.21
N ARG A 546 19.62 20.35 16.35
CA ARG A 546 19.61 21.77 16.79
C ARG A 546 21.01 22.43 16.83
N GLU A 547 22.07 21.62 16.85
CA GLU A 547 23.45 22.07 16.93
C GLU A 547 24.20 21.95 15.59
N GLY A 548 23.55 21.45 14.54
CA GLY A 548 24.08 21.34 13.19
C GLY A 548 25.16 20.27 13.00
N ASN A 549 25.13 19.17 13.77
CA ASN A 549 26.13 18.11 13.72
C ASN A 549 25.92 17.10 12.58
N ASN A 550 24.91 17.27 11.72
CA ASN A 550 24.49 16.36 10.66
C ASN A 550 23.94 15.01 11.16
N VAL A 551 23.46 14.96 12.40
CA VAL A 551 22.55 13.94 12.89
C VAL A 551 21.13 14.44 12.66
N PHE A 552 20.19 13.54 12.42
CA PHE A 552 18.82 13.92 12.14
C PHE A 552 17.91 13.59 13.31
N GLU A 553 17.02 14.51 13.62
CA GLU A 553 16.00 14.41 14.64
C GLU A 553 14.60 14.69 14.04
N GLY A 554 13.57 14.42 14.79
CA GLY A 554 12.26 14.99 14.53
C GLY A 554 11.42 14.27 13.49
N GLY A 555 11.41 12.95 13.51
CA GLY A 555 10.50 12.23 12.68
C GLY A 555 10.03 10.92 13.27
N PHE A 556 8.81 10.57 12.94
CA PHE A 556 8.21 9.28 13.24
C PHE A 556 8.87 8.15 12.43
N LEU A 557 9.10 8.38 11.14
CA LEU A 557 9.78 7.51 10.19
C LEU A 557 9.14 6.11 10.04
N GLY A 558 7.82 6.01 10.24
CA GLY A 558 7.05 4.82 9.96
C GLY A 558 7.32 3.60 10.86
N LEU A 559 7.88 3.80 12.05
CA LEU A 559 8.17 2.75 13.04
C LEU A 559 7.36 2.98 14.32
N ASP A 560 6.05 2.82 14.25
CA ASP A 560 5.05 3.32 15.19
C ASP A 560 5.39 3.14 16.66
N ASN A 561 5.47 1.91 17.15
CA ASN A 561 5.62 1.60 18.56
C ASN A 561 7.02 1.07 18.95
N ILE A 562 8.04 1.31 18.09
CA ILE A 562 9.37 0.68 18.24
C ILE A 562 10.12 1.11 19.52
N THR A 563 9.73 2.21 20.16
CA THR A 563 10.33 2.71 21.40
C THR A 563 9.28 3.06 22.46
N VAL A 564 9.68 3.69 23.56
CA VAL A 564 8.80 4.07 24.68
C VAL A 564 8.21 5.48 24.55
N VAL A 565 8.64 6.26 23.56
CA VAL A 565 8.24 7.66 23.35
C VAL A 565 7.70 7.88 21.95
N ASP A 566 6.83 8.86 21.81
CA ASP A 566 6.46 9.35 20.47
C ASP A 566 7.61 10.13 19.88
N ARG A 567 8.19 9.62 18.79
CA ARG A 567 9.42 10.16 18.17
C ARG A 567 9.15 11.43 17.35
N SER A 568 7.89 11.79 17.13
CA SER A 568 7.49 12.99 16.36
C SER A 568 7.22 14.22 17.23
N HIS A 569 7.08 14.05 18.54
CA HIS A 569 6.72 15.13 19.47
C HIS A 569 7.86 15.55 20.36
N ASP A 570 7.82 16.80 20.82
CA ASP A 570 8.74 17.29 21.84
C ASP A 570 8.60 16.50 23.14
N LEU A 571 9.72 16.07 23.70
CA LEU A 571 9.74 15.27 24.90
C LEU A 571 9.66 16.14 26.18
N PRO A 572 9.16 15.58 27.30
CA PRO A 572 9.06 16.31 28.56
C PRO A 572 10.39 16.93 28.98
N GLY A 573 10.32 18.15 29.54
CA GLY A 573 11.52 18.86 30.01
C GLY A 573 12.38 19.50 28.91
N GLY A 574 11.87 19.58 27.68
CA GLY A 574 12.60 20.13 26.53
C GLY A 574 13.71 19.20 26.03
N ALA A 575 13.62 17.90 26.35
CA ALA A 575 14.51 16.88 25.81
C ALA A 575 14.19 16.62 24.33
N TRP A 576 15.18 16.13 23.59
CA TRP A 576 15.01 15.73 22.18
C TRP A 576 15.77 14.43 21.89
N LEU A 577 15.36 13.72 20.84
CA LEU A 577 15.90 12.43 20.46
C LEU A 577 16.71 12.54 19.16
N GLU A 578 17.99 12.27 19.23
CA GLU A 578 18.88 12.11 18.07
C GLU A 578 18.72 10.68 17.56
N GLN A 579 18.22 10.55 16.31
CA GLN A 579 17.73 9.28 15.79
C GLN A 579 18.76 8.58 14.90
N SER A 580 19.02 7.32 15.21
CA SER A 580 19.97 6.50 14.47
C SER A 580 19.42 6.08 13.10
N ASP A 581 18.16 5.66 13.03
CA ASP A 581 17.51 5.31 11.78
C ASP A 581 17.33 6.52 10.86
N ALA A 582 16.87 7.68 11.37
CA ALA A 582 16.72 8.91 10.59
C ALA A 582 18.05 9.31 9.92
N THR A 583 19.14 9.24 10.68
CA THR A 583 20.47 9.55 10.17
C THR A 583 20.95 8.49 9.16
N GLY A 584 20.69 7.21 9.41
CA GLY A 584 20.95 6.11 8.47
C GLY A 584 20.18 6.25 7.16
N TRP A 585 18.88 6.57 7.23
CA TRP A 585 18.05 6.85 6.05
C TRP A 585 18.58 8.02 5.22
N MET A 586 19.05 9.09 5.86
CA MET A 586 19.66 10.23 5.16
C MET A 586 20.96 9.85 4.46
N GLY A 587 21.78 8.97 5.08
CA GLY A 587 22.95 8.39 4.43
C GLY A 587 22.58 7.63 3.15
N MET A 588 21.57 6.76 3.23
CA MET A 588 21.05 6.01 2.06
C MET A 588 20.49 6.96 0.98
N PHE A 589 19.75 7.99 1.38
CA PHE A 589 19.20 8.99 0.45
C PHE A 589 20.30 9.73 -0.32
N CYS A 590 21.34 10.19 0.37
CA CYS A 590 22.52 10.82 -0.26
C CYS A 590 23.15 9.89 -1.32
N LEU A 591 23.36 8.60 -0.97
CA LEU A 591 23.98 7.64 -1.89
C LEU A 591 23.12 7.36 -3.13
N ASN A 592 21.81 7.23 -2.98
CA ASN A 592 20.90 7.04 -4.10
C ASN A 592 20.85 8.26 -5.03
N LEU A 593 20.77 9.48 -4.48
CA LEU A 593 20.85 10.70 -5.28
C LEU A 593 22.20 10.89 -5.97
N MET A 594 23.29 10.53 -5.32
CA MET A 594 24.62 10.51 -5.93
C MET A 594 24.67 9.58 -7.16
N ARG A 595 24.10 8.36 -7.04
CA ARG A 595 24.04 7.40 -8.16
C ARG A 595 23.21 7.92 -9.31
N ILE A 596 22.05 8.51 -9.02
CA ILE A 596 21.18 9.12 -10.06
C ILE A 596 21.92 10.28 -10.74
N ALA A 597 22.59 11.15 -9.97
CA ALA A 597 23.35 12.27 -10.51
C ALA A 597 24.50 11.81 -11.41
N LEU A 598 25.26 10.77 -11.03
CA LEU A 598 26.32 10.19 -11.88
C LEU A 598 25.75 9.57 -13.16
N GLU A 599 24.63 8.88 -13.12
CA GLU A 599 23.97 8.35 -14.32
C GLU A 599 23.56 9.48 -15.28
N LEU A 600 22.97 10.56 -14.76
CA LEU A 600 22.60 11.74 -15.55
C LEU A 600 23.82 12.48 -16.08
N ALA A 601 24.93 12.50 -15.35
CA ALA A 601 26.18 13.13 -15.73
C ALA A 601 26.86 12.47 -16.97
N LEU A 602 26.48 11.26 -17.33
CA LEU A 602 26.96 10.62 -18.58
C LEU A 602 26.62 11.46 -19.84
N GLU A 603 25.49 12.17 -19.81
CA GLU A 603 25.07 13.01 -20.94
C GLU A 603 25.18 14.51 -20.65
N ASN A 604 24.96 14.91 -19.36
CA ASN A 604 25.04 16.32 -18.95
C ASN A 604 25.95 16.50 -17.74
N ARG A 605 27.15 17.02 -18.00
CA ARG A 605 28.19 17.24 -17.00
C ARG A 605 27.79 18.13 -15.81
N ALA A 606 26.76 18.95 -15.94
CA ALA A 606 26.25 19.76 -14.83
C ALA A 606 25.86 18.92 -13.60
N TYR A 607 25.48 17.67 -13.79
CA TYR A 607 25.14 16.75 -12.69
C TYR A 607 26.34 16.25 -11.90
N GLU A 608 27.60 16.37 -12.39
CA GLU A 608 28.79 16.00 -11.62
C GLU A 608 28.90 16.81 -10.30
N GLY A 609 28.62 18.12 -10.36
CA GLY A 609 28.63 18.97 -9.18
C GLY A 609 27.58 18.55 -8.13
N LEU A 610 26.40 18.08 -8.56
CA LEU A 610 25.38 17.55 -7.67
C LEU A 610 25.78 16.19 -7.06
N ALA A 611 26.39 15.29 -7.84
CA ALA A 611 26.94 14.05 -7.33
C ALA A 611 27.97 14.31 -6.22
N THR A 612 28.87 15.28 -6.45
CA THR A 612 29.88 15.73 -5.46
C THR A 612 29.18 16.25 -4.19
N LYS A 613 28.10 17.05 -4.32
CA LYS A 613 27.37 17.56 -3.17
C LYS A 613 26.79 16.42 -2.32
N PHE A 614 26.13 15.43 -2.94
CA PHE A 614 25.56 14.29 -2.19
C PHE A 614 26.65 13.42 -1.56
N PHE A 615 27.77 13.21 -2.24
CA PHE A 615 28.92 12.54 -1.66
C PHE A 615 29.41 13.26 -0.40
N GLN A 616 29.55 14.59 -0.44
CA GLN A 616 29.99 15.38 0.72
C GLN A 616 28.99 15.29 1.89
N HIS A 617 27.68 15.41 1.62
CA HIS A 617 26.67 15.25 2.66
C HIS A 617 26.71 13.86 3.29
N TYR A 618 26.82 12.80 2.47
CA TYR A 618 27.00 11.45 2.96
C TYR A 618 28.19 11.31 3.92
N MET A 619 29.35 11.90 3.55
CA MET A 619 30.55 11.86 4.38
C MET A 619 30.31 12.50 5.77
N TYR A 620 29.64 13.63 5.82
CA TYR A 620 29.37 14.30 7.09
C TYR A 620 28.32 13.56 7.92
N VAL A 621 27.27 13.06 7.29
CA VAL A 621 26.23 12.26 7.94
C VAL A 621 26.83 10.98 8.55
N GLY A 622 27.58 10.21 7.76
CA GLY A 622 28.18 8.97 8.24
C GLY A 622 29.23 9.18 9.35
N ALA A 623 30.04 10.24 9.25
CA ALA A 623 31.00 10.60 10.30
C ALA A 623 30.28 11.01 11.60
N ALA A 624 29.18 11.75 11.51
CA ALA A 624 28.41 12.20 12.68
C ALA A 624 27.82 11.03 13.48
N MET A 625 27.43 9.93 12.84
CA MET A 625 26.92 8.74 13.54
C MET A 625 27.95 8.09 14.49
N LYS A 626 29.23 8.19 14.16
CA LYS A 626 30.32 7.56 14.91
C LYS A 626 31.06 8.54 15.82
N ASN A 627 31.19 9.78 15.37
CA ASN A 627 31.96 10.78 16.06
C ASN A 627 31.33 12.17 15.90
N MET A 628 30.69 12.64 16.95
CA MET A 628 30.01 13.93 17.02
C MET A 628 31.00 15.07 17.40
N GLY A 629 32.20 15.06 16.84
CA GLY A 629 33.22 16.08 17.13
C GLY A 629 33.75 15.99 18.55
N ASN A 630 33.77 17.14 19.29
CA ASN A 630 34.26 17.19 20.66
C ASN A 630 33.25 16.71 21.73
N ARG A 631 32.27 15.93 21.36
CA ARG A 631 31.21 15.44 22.26
C ARG A 631 31.54 14.09 22.86
N HIS A 632 31.01 13.85 24.05
CA HIS A 632 31.26 12.62 24.83
C HIS A 632 30.31 11.45 24.48
N TYR A 633 29.54 11.55 23.41
CA TYR A 633 28.63 10.50 22.98
C TYR A 633 28.61 10.33 21.45
N SER A 634 28.18 9.17 21.00
CA SER A 634 27.93 8.82 19.61
C SER A 634 26.69 7.93 19.53
N LEU A 635 26.09 7.80 18.35
CA LEU A 635 24.99 6.86 18.12
C LEU A 635 25.50 5.40 18.13
N TRP A 636 26.75 5.17 17.74
CA TRP A 636 27.42 3.88 17.89
C TRP A 636 27.72 3.58 19.36
N ASP A 637 27.40 2.37 19.81
CA ASP A 637 27.77 1.87 21.13
C ASP A 637 28.90 0.87 20.99
N GLU A 638 30.08 1.21 21.51
CA GLU A 638 31.29 0.37 21.36
C GLU A 638 31.24 -0.88 22.21
N GLU A 639 30.54 -0.86 23.34
CA GLU A 639 30.37 -2.03 24.22
C GLU A 639 29.46 -3.07 23.55
N ASP A 640 28.27 -2.63 23.13
CA ASP A 640 27.26 -3.48 22.51
C ASP A 640 27.53 -3.82 21.03
N GLY A 641 28.32 -3.02 20.33
CA GLY A 641 28.57 -3.15 18.90
C GLY A 641 27.31 -2.93 18.07
N PHE A 642 26.52 -1.89 18.42
CA PHE A 642 25.23 -1.62 17.83
C PHE A 642 24.96 -0.11 17.79
N PHE A 643 24.04 0.36 16.94
CA PHE A 643 23.58 1.73 16.94
C PHE A 643 22.33 1.91 17.80
N TYR A 644 22.26 3.05 18.50
CA TYR A 644 21.12 3.43 19.34
C TYR A 644 20.76 4.89 19.17
N ASP A 645 19.50 5.22 19.39
CA ASP A 645 19.06 6.60 19.57
C ASP A 645 19.66 7.19 20.86
N VAL A 646 19.87 8.49 20.88
CA VAL A 646 20.41 9.22 22.02
C VAL A 646 19.43 10.32 22.45
N LEU A 647 18.90 10.20 23.65
CA LEU A 647 18.10 11.24 24.28
C LEU A 647 19.01 12.32 24.85
N ARG A 648 18.74 13.57 24.46
CA ARG A 648 19.49 14.74 24.88
C ARG A 648 18.64 15.61 25.79
N PHE A 649 19.28 16.23 26.78
CA PHE A 649 18.67 17.17 27.71
C PHE A 649 19.28 18.59 27.60
N PRO A 650 18.48 19.66 27.89
CA PRO A 650 18.99 21.04 27.80
C PRO A 650 20.21 21.35 28.69
N ASP A 651 20.41 20.60 29.75
CA ASP A 651 21.56 20.73 30.67
C ASP A 651 22.84 20.04 30.19
N GLY A 652 22.81 19.42 28.97
CA GLY A 652 23.94 18.73 28.36
C GLY A 652 24.08 17.27 28.73
N ARG A 653 23.21 16.72 29.59
CA ARG A 653 23.14 15.29 29.85
C ARG A 653 22.64 14.57 28.61
N PHE A 654 22.96 13.28 28.49
CA PHE A 654 22.45 12.38 27.43
C PHE A 654 22.23 10.99 28.01
N GLU A 655 21.34 10.24 27.35
CA GLU A 655 21.02 8.85 27.66
C GLU A 655 20.87 8.06 26.36
N LYS A 656 21.56 6.93 26.24
CA LYS A 656 21.38 6.01 25.09
C LYS A 656 20.14 5.15 25.30
N PHE A 657 19.25 5.18 24.34
CA PHE A 657 18.09 4.28 24.29
C PHE A 657 18.52 2.93 23.74
N ARG A 658 19.02 2.04 24.63
CA ARG A 658 19.52 0.71 24.27
C ARG A 658 18.39 -0.26 23.92
N VAL A 659 17.50 0.15 23.01
CA VAL A 659 16.47 -0.71 22.42
C VAL A 659 17.08 -1.37 21.19
N ARG A 660 17.34 -2.68 21.27
CA ARG A 660 17.87 -3.47 20.14
C ARG A 660 16.74 -3.72 19.14
N SER A 661 16.66 -2.89 18.12
CA SER A 661 15.59 -2.89 17.12
C SER A 661 16.12 -2.57 15.73
N LEU A 662 15.23 -2.55 14.73
CA LEU A 662 15.55 -2.11 13.36
C LEU A 662 16.22 -0.75 13.32
N VAL A 663 15.95 0.15 14.26
CA VAL A 663 16.61 1.47 14.38
C VAL A 663 18.13 1.36 14.29
N GLY A 664 18.71 0.33 14.93
CA GLY A 664 20.16 0.10 14.92
C GLY A 664 20.68 -0.72 13.72
N LEU A 665 19.79 -1.33 12.93
CA LEU A 665 20.14 -2.06 11.70
C LEU A 665 20.08 -1.16 10.46
N ILE A 666 19.20 -0.17 10.44
CA ILE A 666 18.98 0.73 9.30
C ILE A 666 20.26 1.44 8.81
N PRO A 667 21.21 1.86 9.66
CA PRO A 667 22.47 2.44 9.19
C PRO A 667 23.26 1.59 8.20
N LEU A 668 23.07 0.26 8.19
CA LEU A 668 23.71 -0.64 7.23
C LEU A 668 23.18 -0.43 5.80
N TYR A 669 21.94 0.06 5.64
CA TYR A 669 21.34 0.28 4.31
C TYR A 669 22.04 1.42 3.56
N ALA A 670 22.72 2.31 4.26
CA ALA A 670 23.52 3.38 3.67
C ALA A 670 24.86 2.83 3.16
N VAL A 671 24.80 2.02 2.13
CA VAL A 671 25.97 1.41 1.47
C VAL A 671 25.94 1.59 -0.03
N GLU A 672 27.09 1.98 -0.58
CA GLU A 672 27.31 2.03 -2.02
C GLU A 672 28.76 1.70 -2.35
N ARG A 673 29.01 1.18 -3.54
CA ARG A 673 30.35 0.94 -4.08
C ARG A 673 30.56 1.77 -5.34
N LEU A 674 31.76 2.35 -5.46
CA LEU A 674 32.17 3.10 -6.63
C LEU A 674 33.42 2.41 -7.22
N GLU A 675 33.24 1.72 -8.33
CA GLU A 675 34.35 1.14 -9.09
C GLU A 675 35.07 2.24 -9.87
N GLU A 676 36.37 2.23 -9.84
CA GLU A 676 37.20 3.22 -10.52
C GLU A 676 36.80 3.38 -12.01
N ARG A 677 36.48 2.29 -12.68
CA ARG A 677 36.02 2.31 -14.08
C ARG A 677 34.69 3.04 -14.28
N TRP A 678 33.81 3.04 -13.27
CA TRP A 678 32.50 3.73 -13.35
C TRP A 678 32.64 5.22 -13.19
N ILE A 679 33.53 5.65 -12.30
CA ILE A 679 33.75 7.08 -12.02
C ILE A 679 34.82 7.70 -12.91
N ALA A 680 35.59 6.89 -13.69
CA ALA A 680 36.64 7.36 -14.62
C ALA A 680 36.20 8.49 -15.58
N PRO A 681 34.94 8.49 -16.12
CA PRO A 681 34.46 9.57 -16.98
C PRO A 681 34.25 10.90 -16.28
N PHE A 682 34.11 10.92 -14.94
CA PHE A 682 33.67 12.08 -14.14
C PHE A 682 34.86 12.77 -13.48
N LEU A 683 35.56 13.62 -14.24
CA LEU A 683 36.86 14.20 -13.82
C LEU A 683 36.71 15.14 -12.61
N GLU A 684 35.63 15.93 -12.55
CA GLU A 684 35.37 16.84 -11.45
C GLU A 684 34.99 16.07 -10.17
N PHE A 685 34.13 15.08 -10.29
CA PHE A 685 33.73 14.22 -9.17
C PHE A 685 34.94 13.47 -8.59
N ARG A 686 35.79 12.88 -9.46
CA ARG A 686 37.02 12.21 -9.02
C ARG A 686 38.00 13.13 -8.30
N ALA A 687 38.25 14.31 -8.85
CA ALA A 687 39.12 15.28 -8.21
C ALA A 687 38.63 15.67 -6.81
N ASN A 688 37.30 15.81 -6.62
CA ASN A 688 36.71 16.08 -5.34
C ASN A 688 36.79 14.86 -4.40
N LEU A 689 36.57 13.66 -4.88
CA LEU A 689 36.74 12.41 -4.13
C LEU A 689 38.17 12.30 -3.62
N ASP A 690 39.17 12.43 -4.50
CA ASP A 690 40.57 12.40 -4.15
C ASP A 690 40.96 13.49 -3.14
N TRP A 691 40.41 14.68 -3.32
CA TRP A 691 40.65 15.78 -2.38
C TRP A 691 40.12 15.45 -0.97
N PHE A 692 38.89 14.91 -0.86
CA PHE A 692 38.32 14.48 0.41
C PHE A 692 39.15 13.37 1.08
N LEU A 693 39.49 12.33 0.34
CA LEU A 693 40.31 11.21 0.82
C LEU A 693 41.65 11.67 1.37
N ASN A 694 42.26 12.70 0.78
CA ASN A 694 43.59 13.20 1.18
C ASN A 694 43.54 14.27 2.30
N ASN A 695 42.50 15.14 2.29
CA ASN A 695 42.50 16.34 3.15
C ASN A 695 41.49 16.28 4.31
N LYS A 696 40.52 15.35 4.28
CA LYS A 696 39.49 15.22 5.34
C LYS A 696 39.54 13.82 5.98
N LYS A 697 40.72 13.31 6.25
CA LYS A 697 40.97 11.98 6.82
C LYS A 697 40.12 11.66 8.04
N HIS A 698 39.94 12.60 8.95
CA HIS A 698 39.12 12.45 10.15
C HIS A 698 37.63 12.27 9.90
N VAL A 699 37.12 12.65 8.71
CA VAL A 699 35.76 12.40 8.29
C VAL A 699 35.64 11.09 7.49
N VAL A 700 36.64 10.86 6.63
CA VAL A 700 36.62 9.80 5.61
C VAL A 700 36.93 8.42 6.20
N GLN A 701 37.88 8.34 7.15
CA GLN A 701 38.47 7.06 7.62
C GLN A 701 37.43 6.06 8.13
N ASP A 702 36.28 6.58 8.59
CA ASP A 702 35.23 5.76 9.20
C ASP A 702 34.05 5.44 8.27
N VAL A 703 34.00 6.04 7.07
CA VAL A 703 32.82 5.96 6.17
C VAL A 703 33.12 5.75 4.69
N CYS A 704 34.40 5.78 4.32
CA CYS A 704 34.86 5.52 2.96
C CYS A 704 36.25 4.85 2.98
N TYR A 705 36.36 3.69 2.36
CA TYR A 705 37.63 2.97 2.27
C TYR A 705 37.80 2.35 0.89
N ALA A 706 39.07 2.24 0.48
CA ALA A 706 39.44 1.68 -0.82
C ALA A 706 39.86 0.21 -0.65
N LEU A 707 39.26 -0.67 -1.45
CA LEU A 707 39.61 -2.08 -1.55
C LEU A 707 40.18 -2.37 -2.92
N GLN A 708 41.16 -3.32 -2.99
CA GLN A 708 41.66 -3.84 -4.26
C GLN A 708 40.93 -5.12 -4.63
N ARG A 709 40.24 -5.11 -5.78
CA ARG A 709 39.49 -6.26 -6.29
C ARG A 709 39.79 -6.44 -7.78
N ASP A 710 40.20 -7.63 -8.17
CA ASP A 710 40.48 -7.99 -9.55
C ASP A 710 41.40 -6.98 -10.29
N GLY A 711 42.36 -6.43 -9.54
CA GLY A 711 43.29 -5.42 -10.05
C GLY A 711 42.70 -4.02 -10.21
N GLN A 712 41.51 -3.77 -9.69
CA GLN A 712 40.84 -2.46 -9.70
C GLN A 712 40.62 -1.94 -8.28
N THR A 713 40.62 -0.62 -8.14
CA THR A 713 40.21 0.04 -6.90
C THR A 713 38.69 0.15 -6.84
N VAL A 714 38.13 -0.28 -5.74
CA VAL A 714 36.70 -0.11 -5.39
C VAL A 714 36.61 0.74 -4.14
N HIS A 715 35.99 1.92 -4.24
CA HIS A 715 35.70 2.74 -3.07
C HIS A 715 34.37 2.26 -2.47
N VAL A 716 34.38 1.86 -1.21
CA VAL A 716 33.22 1.43 -0.45
C VAL A 716 32.76 2.59 0.43
N LEU A 717 31.55 3.06 0.18
CA LEU A 717 30.87 4.06 1.01
C LEU A 717 29.90 3.29 1.91
N ALA A 718 30.22 3.21 3.20
CA ALA A 718 29.39 2.53 4.19
C ALA A 718 29.56 3.21 5.56
N ILE A 719 28.47 3.42 6.26
CA ILE A 719 28.49 3.99 7.63
C ILE A 719 29.25 3.06 8.59
N VAL A 720 29.20 1.75 8.33
CA VAL A 720 29.89 0.73 9.13
C VAL A 720 31.17 0.25 8.46
N ASP A 721 32.24 0.09 9.22
CA ASP A 721 33.44 -0.60 8.75
C ASP A 721 33.29 -2.13 8.81
N ALA A 722 34.33 -2.85 8.36
CA ALA A 722 34.31 -4.32 8.31
C ALA A 722 34.13 -4.98 9.69
N ALA A 723 34.73 -4.40 10.75
CA ALA A 723 34.62 -4.93 12.12
C ALA A 723 33.21 -4.68 12.69
N GLN A 724 32.71 -3.47 12.52
CA GLN A 724 31.34 -3.10 12.92
C GLN A 724 30.29 -3.92 12.17
N THR A 725 30.49 -4.12 10.84
CA THR A 725 29.61 -4.99 10.03
C THR A 725 29.51 -6.40 10.63
N ARG A 726 30.64 -7.01 11.03
CA ARG A 726 30.63 -8.34 11.66
C ARG A 726 29.87 -8.33 12.99
N ARG A 727 30.08 -7.31 13.84
CA ARG A 727 29.40 -7.21 15.14
C ARG A 727 27.90 -7.06 15.01
N ILE A 728 27.42 -6.22 14.09
CA ILE A 728 25.99 -6.03 13.85
C ILE A 728 25.38 -7.30 13.25
N LEU A 729 26.04 -7.90 12.25
CA LEU A 729 25.55 -9.11 11.58
C LEU A 729 25.56 -10.34 12.51
N ALA A 730 26.49 -10.43 13.47
CA ALA A 730 26.45 -11.47 14.49
C ALA A 730 25.14 -11.42 15.27
N ARG A 731 24.63 -10.21 15.61
CA ARG A 731 23.31 -10.04 16.25
C ARG A 731 22.15 -10.25 15.29
N ALA A 732 22.24 -9.70 14.08
CA ALA A 732 21.18 -9.83 13.08
C ALA A 732 20.91 -11.29 12.71
N LEU A 733 21.93 -12.15 12.73
CA LEU A 733 21.86 -13.58 12.38
C LEU A 733 21.65 -14.50 13.59
N ASP A 734 21.63 -13.96 14.80
CA ASP A 734 21.36 -14.72 16.01
C ASP A 734 19.85 -14.97 16.17
N ALA A 735 19.47 -16.25 16.35
CA ALA A 735 18.09 -16.68 16.54
C ALA A 735 17.47 -16.18 17.87
N ASP A 736 18.32 -15.94 18.88
CA ASP A 736 17.90 -15.34 20.15
C ASP A 736 17.79 -13.82 20.10
N GLU A 737 18.23 -13.21 18.99
CA GLU A 737 18.12 -11.77 18.73
C GLU A 737 17.15 -11.52 17.55
N PHE A 738 17.66 -11.29 16.34
CA PHE A 738 16.85 -10.83 15.19
C PHE A 738 16.49 -11.94 14.18
N ALA A 739 17.29 -13.00 14.05
CA ALA A 739 17.02 -14.01 13.03
C ALA A 739 15.79 -14.84 13.36
N SER A 740 14.92 -15.02 12.38
CA SER A 740 13.79 -15.96 12.43
C SER A 740 13.72 -16.77 11.14
N PRO A 741 12.94 -17.87 11.10
CA PRO A 741 12.72 -18.63 9.87
C PRO A 741 12.08 -17.81 8.72
N TRP A 742 11.55 -16.62 9.02
CA TRP A 742 10.77 -15.79 8.11
C TRP A 742 11.46 -14.47 7.73
N GLY A 743 12.64 -14.21 8.27
CA GLY A 743 13.39 -12.96 8.07
C GLY A 743 13.82 -12.30 9.39
N LEU A 744 14.13 -11.00 9.32
CA LEU A 744 14.59 -10.24 10.48
C LEU A 744 13.42 -9.70 11.30
N ARG A 745 13.44 -10.00 12.61
CA ARG A 745 12.52 -9.37 13.57
C ARG A 745 12.77 -7.87 13.67
N SER A 746 11.71 -7.10 13.83
CA SER A 746 11.79 -5.64 14.03
C SER A 746 12.40 -5.25 15.38
N LEU A 747 12.23 -6.09 16.41
CA LEU A 747 12.83 -5.96 17.73
C LEU A 747 13.54 -7.25 18.12
N SER A 748 14.69 -7.14 18.78
CA SER A 748 15.44 -8.31 19.29
C SER A 748 14.61 -9.10 20.31
N ARG A 749 14.60 -10.42 20.14
CA ARG A 749 13.97 -11.37 21.07
C ARG A 749 14.54 -11.28 22.49
N THR A 750 15.75 -10.73 22.67
CA THR A 750 16.35 -10.47 23.98
C THR A 750 15.41 -9.68 24.89
N HIS A 751 14.64 -8.73 24.33
CA HIS A 751 13.68 -7.93 25.10
C HIS A 751 12.47 -8.70 25.65
N ALA A 752 12.34 -10.00 25.35
CA ALA A 752 11.41 -10.87 26.06
C ALA A 752 11.90 -11.18 27.49
N ARG A 753 13.24 -11.24 27.67
CA ARG A 753 13.89 -11.54 28.96
C ARG A 753 14.36 -10.27 29.69
N GLU A 754 14.81 -9.28 28.92
CA GLU A 754 15.38 -8.02 29.40
C GLU A 754 14.66 -6.83 28.72
N PRO A 755 13.44 -6.49 29.18
CA PRO A 755 12.72 -5.33 28.64
C PRO A 755 13.51 -4.03 28.86
N PHE A 756 13.50 -3.14 27.85
CA PHE A 756 14.03 -1.80 28.03
C PHE A 756 13.03 -0.95 28.81
N ARG A 757 13.48 -0.24 29.83
CA ARG A 757 12.63 0.60 30.69
C ARG A 757 13.07 2.04 30.67
N PHE A 758 12.10 2.93 30.56
CA PHE A 758 12.28 4.37 30.66
C PHE A 758 11.10 4.99 31.42
N HIS A 759 11.37 5.51 32.61
CA HIS A 759 10.35 5.93 33.58
C HIS A 759 9.36 4.80 33.92
N ASP A 760 8.06 5.04 33.66
CA ASP A 760 6.95 4.12 33.89
C ASP A 760 6.60 3.26 32.66
N ARG A 761 7.34 3.42 31.55
CA ARG A 761 7.11 2.71 30.28
C ARG A 761 8.19 1.67 30.00
N GLU A 762 7.82 0.64 29.26
CA GLU A 762 8.77 -0.37 28.79
C GLU A 762 8.55 -0.78 27.34
N VAL A 763 9.61 -1.30 26.73
CA VAL A 763 9.58 -2.00 25.44
C VAL A 763 9.86 -3.46 25.71
N ARG A 764 8.93 -4.33 25.32
CA ARG A 764 9.04 -5.79 25.35
C ARG A 764 9.03 -6.36 23.93
N TYR A 765 9.50 -7.59 23.80
CA TYR A 765 9.33 -8.36 22.58
C TYR A 765 7.88 -8.86 22.50
N GLU A 766 7.13 -8.35 21.52
CA GLU A 766 5.69 -8.59 21.33
C GLU A 766 5.46 -8.98 19.85
N PRO A 767 5.73 -10.26 19.46
CA PRO A 767 5.77 -10.64 18.03
C PRO A 767 4.40 -10.80 17.36
N ALA A 768 3.31 -10.79 18.14
CA ALA A 768 1.93 -10.80 17.65
C ALA A 768 1.32 -9.41 17.85
N GLU A 769 0.41 -9.27 18.81
CA GLU A 769 -0.20 -7.98 19.16
C GLU A 769 0.66 -7.22 20.17
N ALA A 770 0.79 -5.91 20.01
CA ALA A 770 1.50 -5.07 20.96
C ALA A 770 0.55 -4.39 21.93
N GLU A 771 0.90 -4.42 23.24
CA GLU A 771 0.14 -3.68 24.26
C GLU A 771 0.28 -2.16 24.10
N ALA A 772 1.46 -1.69 23.69
CA ALA A 772 1.73 -0.27 23.57
C ALA A 772 1.41 0.25 22.16
N ARG A 773 0.43 1.12 22.12
CA ARG A 773 0.02 1.86 20.93
C ARG A 773 0.63 3.25 20.98
N ILE A 774 1.67 3.47 20.17
CA ILE A 774 2.23 4.78 19.93
C ILE A 774 2.05 5.04 18.44
N LYS A 775 1.22 6.02 18.07
CA LYS A 775 0.83 6.30 16.71
C LYS A 775 -0.08 5.24 16.08
N GLY A 776 -0.09 4.71 15.08
CA GLY A 776 -1.09 4.03 14.33
C GLY A 776 -1.40 2.59 14.73
N GLY A 777 -2.57 2.20 14.53
CA GLY A 777 -3.29 1.01 14.42
C GLY A 777 -2.57 -0.32 14.64
N ASN A 778 -2.64 -1.20 13.65
CA ASN A 778 -2.09 -2.55 13.68
C ASN A 778 -0.57 -2.61 13.37
N SER A 779 0.08 -1.49 13.13
CA SER A 779 1.53 -1.44 12.86
C SER A 779 2.35 -1.77 14.11
N ASN A 780 2.65 -3.04 14.30
CA ASN A 780 3.50 -3.50 15.39
C ASN A 780 4.96 -3.62 14.93
N TRP A 781 5.88 -2.90 15.60
CA TRP A 781 7.33 -2.93 15.37
C TRP A 781 8.11 -3.51 16.55
N ARG A 782 7.44 -4.28 17.43
CA ARG A 782 8.03 -4.90 18.63
C ARG A 782 8.30 -6.40 18.49
N GLY A 783 8.51 -6.87 17.26
CA GLY A 783 8.89 -8.27 17.04
C GLY A 783 8.55 -8.86 15.68
N PRO A 784 7.45 -8.46 15.01
CA PRO A 784 7.10 -8.99 13.70
C PRO A 784 8.21 -8.79 12.66
N VAL A 785 8.20 -9.64 11.63
CA VAL A 785 9.07 -9.53 10.46
C VAL A 785 8.38 -8.64 9.43
N TRP A 786 9.11 -7.62 8.95
CA TRP A 786 8.65 -6.73 7.90
C TRP A 786 9.45 -6.98 6.61
N PHE A 787 8.79 -7.44 5.56
CA PHE A 787 9.43 -7.77 4.29
C PHE A 787 10.20 -6.62 3.64
N PRO A 788 9.70 -5.36 3.60
CA PRO A 788 10.44 -4.26 3.00
C PRO A 788 11.81 -4.02 3.63
N THR A 789 11.92 -4.07 4.97
CA THR A 789 13.18 -3.87 5.69
C THR A 789 14.11 -5.08 5.53
N THR A 790 13.58 -6.31 5.52
CA THR A 790 14.35 -7.53 5.21
C THR A 790 14.89 -7.47 3.78
N PHE A 791 14.10 -7.03 2.80
CA PHE A 791 14.54 -6.85 1.42
C PHE A 791 15.71 -5.87 1.29
N LEU A 792 15.66 -4.72 2.00
CA LEU A 792 16.77 -3.77 2.03
C LEU A 792 18.03 -4.37 2.67
N MET A 793 17.89 -5.23 3.68
CA MET A 793 19.03 -5.96 4.25
C MET A 793 19.65 -6.91 3.23
N ILE A 794 18.84 -7.68 2.50
CA ILE A 794 19.31 -8.57 1.43
C ILE A 794 20.11 -7.78 0.37
N GLU A 795 19.60 -6.62 -0.07
CA GLU A 795 20.32 -5.75 -1.00
C GLU A 795 21.63 -5.25 -0.42
N THR A 796 21.63 -4.86 0.85
CA THR A 796 22.82 -4.40 1.56
C THR A 796 23.89 -5.49 1.63
N LEU A 797 23.51 -6.70 2.01
CA LEU A 797 24.42 -7.85 2.06
C LEU A 797 25.02 -8.18 0.70
N ARG A 798 24.22 -8.12 -0.37
CA ARG A 798 24.70 -8.32 -1.76
C ARG A 798 25.68 -7.23 -2.18
N LYS A 799 25.45 -5.97 -1.86
CA LYS A 799 26.36 -4.85 -2.14
C LYS A 799 27.69 -5.00 -1.36
N LEU A 800 27.61 -5.27 -0.06
CA LEU A 800 28.79 -5.48 0.79
C LEU A 800 29.55 -6.75 0.37
N GLY A 801 28.85 -7.86 0.09
CA GLY A 801 29.45 -9.11 -0.38
C GLY A 801 30.22 -8.92 -1.70
N THR A 802 29.67 -8.13 -2.62
CA THR A 802 30.37 -7.79 -3.86
C THR A 802 31.59 -6.90 -3.60
N ALA A 803 31.52 -5.99 -2.62
CA ALA A 803 32.64 -5.10 -2.26
C ALA A 803 33.77 -5.85 -1.53
N TYR A 804 33.42 -6.59 -0.47
CA TYR A 804 34.40 -7.33 0.35
C TYR A 804 34.90 -8.63 -0.28
N GLY A 805 34.06 -9.27 -1.12
CA GLY A 805 34.36 -10.56 -1.76
C GLY A 805 34.11 -11.78 -0.86
N PRO A 806 34.32 -13.01 -1.40
CA PRO A 806 33.94 -14.26 -0.75
C PRO A 806 34.72 -14.57 0.55
N ASP A 807 35.88 -13.96 0.73
CA ASP A 807 36.72 -14.17 1.93
C ASP A 807 36.20 -13.41 3.15
N PHE A 808 35.30 -12.46 2.95
CA PHE A 808 34.62 -11.79 4.05
C PHE A 808 33.46 -12.66 4.51
N THR A 809 33.63 -13.28 5.68
CA THR A 809 32.64 -14.19 6.26
C THR A 809 32.14 -13.69 7.60
N VAL A 810 30.94 -14.13 7.93
CA VAL A 810 30.28 -13.92 9.24
C VAL A 810 29.80 -15.27 9.77
N PRO A 811 29.69 -15.45 11.11
CA PRO A 811 29.10 -16.66 11.70
C PRO A 811 27.65 -16.83 11.25
N ALA A 812 27.22 -18.06 10.95
CA ALA A 812 25.87 -18.35 10.48
C ALA A 812 24.81 -18.39 11.58
N GLN A 813 25.22 -18.64 12.84
CA GLN A 813 24.34 -18.72 14.03
C GLN A 813 25.12 -18.25 15.25
N GLY A 814 25.18 -16.94 15.53
CA GLY A 814 25.99 -16.40 16.60
C GLY A 814 27.48 -16.71 16.42
N ASP A 815 28.29 -16.59 17.49
CA ASP A 815 29.74 -16.75 17.41
C ASP A 815 30.23 -18.20 17.14
N GLU A 816 29.37 -19.22 17.24
CA GLU A 816 29.72 -20.65 17.16
C GLU A 816 29.33 -21.35 15.84
N GLY A 817 28.63 -20.66 14.93
CA GLY A 817 28.17 -21.24 13.65
C GLY A 817 29.26 -21.32 12.57
N PRO A 818 29.05 -22.11 11.49
CA PRO A 818 29.95 -22.11 10.35
C PRO A 818 30.03 -20.73 9.70
N SER A 819 31.24 -20.31 9.35
CA SER A 819 31.44 -19.03 8.65
C SER A 819 30.81 -19.06 7.23
N ARG A 820 30.05 -18.04 6.88
CA ARG A 820 29.35 -17.90 5.60
C ARG A 820 29.68 -16.54 4.96
N SER A 821 29.76 -16.53 3.64
CA SER A 821 29.89 -15.29 2.87
C SER A 821 28.61 -14.46 2.96
N LEU A 822 28.72 -13.17 2.73
CA LEU A 822 27.51 -12.28 2.73
C LEU A 822 26.52 -12.62 1.61
N TRP A 823 26.96 -13.23 0.53
CA TRP A 823 26.10 -13.74 -0.53
C TRP A 823 25.26 -14.94 -0.06
N GLU A 824 25.88 -15.93 0.59
CA GLU A 824 25.17 -17.08 1.14
C GLU A 824 24.14 -16.64 2.20
N VAL A 825 24.51 -15.67 3.05
CA VAL A 825 23.56 -15.10 4.04
C VAL A 825 22.40 -14.38 3.34
N ALA A 826 22.66 -13.64 2.27
CA ALA A 826 21.62 -12.95 1.51
C ALA A 826 20.69 -13.92 0.76
N GLU A 827 21.22 -15.05 0.28
CA GLU A 827 20.42 -16.11 -0.36
C GLU A 827 19.51 -16.83 0.63
N ASP A 828 20.02 -17.15 1.81
CA ASP A 828 19.22 -17.78 2.88
C ASP A 828 18.12 -16.88 3.43
N MET A 829 18.37 -15.56 3.45
CA MET A 829 17.41 -14.58 3.94
C MET A 829 16.30 -14.28 2.89
N ALA A 830 16.58 -14.55 1.60
CA ALA A 830 15.65 -14.35 0.49
C ALA A 830 14.66 -15.50 0.36
#